data_8c7e03397454c9bb3c9c92b5c1bac186
#
_entry.id   8c7e03397454c9bb3c9c92b5c1bac186
#
_cell.length_a   1.000
_cell.length_b   1.000
_cell.length_c   1.000
_cell.angle_alpha   90.00
_cell.angle_beta   90.00
_cell.angle_gamma   90.00
#
_symmetry.space_group_name_H-M   'P 1'
#
loop_
_entity.id
_entity.type
_entity.pdbx_description
1 polymer ?
#
loop_
_entity_poly.entity_id
_entity_poly.type
_entity_poly.pdbx_seq_one_letter_code
_entity_poly.pdbx_strand_id
1 'polypeptide(L)'
;MPKGNPFKLKAIATLAIALVASAAQAASPATVDTGATSDQRADALIAKMTRDEMIQLVHGLYGRFAKSPLLPSGFIAGIPHLGIPDQVESDAGLGIRSLLDKTTGRPVRGVETGAATPLPSGLATAASWNPQRAFDGGAMIGEQARRVGSNVLLGGGTNLARDPRNGRNFEYAGEDPLLAGTMSGAAIAGTQSRHVIATVKHFALNDQEANRFNVSSNIDWAAARESDLLAFQIAVEKGDPGSVMCSYNKINTVWACSNDTLLNGILKGDWHFKGYVMSDWGAVHDVKDAVSGLDQESGESFDKDNGGPFFGEMLKQALTDGVVPESRLKDMVHRILRTLFAKGVVDDPQVLRPIDVAADATVAQADAEEGIVLLKNASKQLPLVGSQSIAVIGSHADAGVLSGGGSSQVWPVGGPAAVLGGYSFPNPVIYDPSSPLKAIQAKTRGEGRVSYDDGTDPVKAAELAKHADVAIVFAHQWSAETIDNANDLLLPDAQNELIERVAAANPHTIVVLETGNPVLMPWLSKVSAVLEAWYPGAKGGEAIANVLYGDVNPSGRLPITFPASVTQLPRQKVAPDAAVDYNIDGASVGYKWYEKNRQVPLFPFGFGLSYSTFAYSNANVKENHDGLTVTFDLANTGSRNGKEVAQVYVGLPSKANEPRRLGGFKKVDLKAGETTKVSIDVDPRLLAKFDNQSHTWRIQEGTYSVYTGTSASDVKLIRSIKLSARSLAP
;
A
#
# COMPACT_ATOMS: atom_id res chain seq x y z
N MET A 1 -2.01 -5.29 -79.87
CA MET A 1 -2.98 -6.39 -80.03
C MET A 1 -2.30 -7.69 -79.64
N PRO A 2 -2.90 -8.63 -78.88
CA PRO A 2 -4.32 -8.88 -78.63
C PRO A 2 -4.72 -9.01 -77.16
N LYS A 3 -5.99 -8.68 -76.94
CA LYS A 3 -7.12 -9.44 -76.35
C LYS A 3 -6.97 -10.00 -74.92
N GLY A 4 -7.79 -9.45 -74.11
CA GLY A 4 -8.09 -9.73 -72.74
C GLY A 4 -8.72 -11.08 -72.42
N ASN A 5 -8.80 -11.37 -71.18
CA ASN A 5 -9.67 -12.39 -70.61
C ASN A 5 -10.08 -12.05 -69.14
N PRO A 6 -11.31 -12.40 -68.77
CA PRO A 6 -11.95 -11.82 -67.64
C PRO A 6 -11.66 -12.57 -66.31
N PHE A 7 -11.68 -11.81 -65.23
CA PHE A 7 -11.62 -12.30 -63.85
C PHE A 7 -12.80 -13.22 -63.50
N LYS A 8 -12.51 -14.44 -63.08
CA LYS A 8 -13.45 -15.32 -62.36
C LYS A 8 -13.33 -15.08 -60.88
N LEU A 9 -14.37 -14.51 -60.28
CA LEU A 9 -14.58 -14.54 -58.83
C LEU A 9 -14.73 -16.01 -58.38
N LYS A 10 -13.84 -16.47 -57.55
CA LYS A 10 -14.06 -17.67 -56.74
C LYS A 10 -14.66 -17.25 -55.39
N ALA A 11 -15.88 -17.74 -55.15
CA ALA A 11 -16.56 -17.66 -53.89
C ALA A 11 -15.72 -18.38 -52.81
N ILE A 12 -15.36 -17.67 -51.74
CA ILE A 12 -14.79 -18.25 -50.53
C ILE A 12 -15.98 -18.74 -49.69
N ALA A 13 -16.09 -20.06 -49.57
CA ALA A 13 -17.04 -20.69 -48.67
C ALA A 13 -16.62 -20.43 -47.24
N THR A 14 -17.46 -19.72 -46.49
CA THR A 14 -17.28 -19.51 -45.03
C THR A 14 -17.59 -20.84 -44.34
N LEU A 15 -16.57 -21.48 -43.84
CA LEU A 15 -16.70 -22.67 -42.99
C LEU A 15 -17.11 -22.20 -41.57
N ALA A 16 -18.38 -22.31 -41.24
CA ALA A 16 -18.90 -22.11 -39.90
C ALA A 16 -18.46 -23.30 -39.04
N ILE A 17 -17.45 -23.11 -38.19
CA ILE A 17 -17.13 -24.06 -37.14
C ILE A 17 -18.18 -23.89 -36.04
N ALA A 18 -19.11 -24.82 -35.97
CA ALA A 18 -20.02 -24.97 -34.86
C ALA A 18 -19.20 -25.46 -33.63
N LEU A 19 -18.87 -24.58 -32.71
CA LEU A 19 -18.45 -24.96 -31.38
C LEU A 19 -19.65 -25.60 -30.69
N VAL A 20 -19.62 -26.91 -30.54
CA VAL A 20 -20.49 -27.63 -29.60
C VAL A 20 -20.03 -27.27 -28.21
N ALA A 21 -20.66 -26.25 -27.62
CA ALA A 21 -20.58 -26.02 -26.19
C ALA A 21 -21.33 -27.18 -25.53
N SER A 22 -20.58 -28.17 -25.01
CA SER A 22 -21.13 -29.11 -24.03
C SER A 22 -21.43 -28.30 -22.76
N ALA A 23 -22.69 -27.89 -22.62
CA ALA A 23 -23.21 -27.42 -21.36
C ALA A 23 -23.14 -28.60 -20.40
N ALA A 24 -22.05 -28.65 -19.61
CA ALA A 24 -22.07 -29.37 -18.35
C ALA A 24 -23.20 -28.73 -17.55
N GLN A 25 -24.30 -29.45 -17.39
CA GLN A 25 -25.37 -29.11 -16.47
C GLN A 25 -24.73 -29.01 -15.07
N ALA A 26 -24.42 -27.78 -14.66
CA ALA A 26 -24.10 -27.50 -13.27
C ALA A 26 -25.32 -27.96 -12.46
N ALA A 27 -25.14 -28.97 -11.62
CA ALA A 27 -26.12 -29.31 -10.63
C ALA A 27 -26.46 -28.01 -9.87
N SER A 28 -27.75 -27.69 -9.78
CA SER A 28 -28.22 -26.53 -9.02
C SER A 28 -27.58 -26.59 -7.64
N PRO A 29 -26.89 -25.55 -7.17
CA PRO A 29 -26.30 -25.56 -5.85
C PRO A 29 -27.42 -25.86 -4.85
N ALA A 30 -27.14 -26.76 -3.91
CA ALA A 30 -28.06 -27.04 -2.83
C ALA A 30 -28.43 -25.68 -2.22
N THR A 31 -29.72 -25.33 -2.25
CA THR A 31 -30.24 -24.06 -1.73
C THR A 31 -29.84 -23.95 -0.28
N VAL A 32 -28.74 -23.24 -0.02
CA VAL A 32 -28.36 -22.85 1.33
C VAL A 32 -29.35 -21.76 1.72
N ASP A 33 -30.02 -21.97 2.86
CA ASP A 33 -31.01 -21.05 3.41
C ASP A 33 -30.44 -19.63 3.43
N THR A 34 -31.02 -18.73 2.64
CA THR A 34 -30.59 -17.34 2.52
C THR A 34 -30.83 -16.52 3.80
N GLY A 35 -31.53 -17.09 4.80
CA GLY A 35 -31.71 -16.53 6.13
C GLY A 35 -30.64 -16.94 7.15
N ALA A 36 -29.81 -17.94 6.83
CA ALA A 36 -28.76 -18.43 7.74
C ALA A 36 -27.53 -17.47 7.75
N THR A 37 -26.90 -17.33 8.91
CA THR A 37 -25.65 -16.54 9.05
C THR A 37 -24.49 -17.24 8.31
N SER A 38 -23.42 -16.48 8.02
CA SER A 38 -22.21 -17.07 7.40
C SER A 38 -21.61 -18.20 8.23
N ASP A 39 -21.67 -18.12 9.57
CA ASP A 39 -21.23 -19.15 10.49
C ASP A 39 -22.09 -20.42 10.34
N GLN A 40 -23.42 -20.28 10.36
CA GLN A 40 -24.36 -21.39 10.20
C GLN A 40 -24.21 -22.10 8.84
N ARG A 41 -23.94 -21.32 7.78
CA ARG A 41 -23.69 -21.84 6.44
C ARG A 41 -22.39 -22.64 6.39
N ALA A 42 -21.32 -22.13 7.02
CA ALA A 42 -20.04 -22.81 7.13
C ALA A 42 -20.19 -24.15 7.88
N ASP A 43 -20.84 -24.14 9.05
CA ASP A 43 -21.06 -25.35 9.84
C ASP A 43 -21.87 -26.40 9.09
N ALA A 44 -22.90 -25.97 8.35
CA ALA A 44 -23.72 -26.87 7.54
C ALA A 44 -22.95 -27.54 6.40
N LEU A 45 -21.94 -26.87 5.84
CA LEU A 45 -21.04 -27.46 4.83
C LEU A 45 -20.04 -28.41 5.48
N ILE A 46 -19.39 -28.01 6.58
CA ILE A 46 -18.42 -28.84 7.30
C ILE A 46 -19.03 -30.18 7.71
N ALA A 47 -20.31 -30.19 8.13
CA ALA A 47 -21.03 -31.42 8.48
C ALA A 47 -21.18 -32.43 7.31
N LYS A 48 -21.02 -31.96 6.06
CA LYS A 48 -21.12 -32.76 4.84
C LYS A 48 -19.76 -33.12 4.24
N MET A 49 -18.69 -32.47 4.70
CA MET A 49 -17.33 -32.62 4.15
C MET A 49 -16.64 -33.87 4.71
N THR A 50 -15.88 -34.51 3.86
CA THR A 50 -14.87 -35.51 4.26
C THR A 50 -13.62 -34.79 4.81
N ARG A 51 -12.77 -35.53 5.53
CA ARG A 51 -11.48 -35.05 6.02
C ARG A 51 -10.58 -34.55 4.85
N ASP A 52 -10.52 -35.31 3.77
CA ASP A 52 -9.69 -34.99 2.61
C ASP A 52 -10.16 -33.69 1.93
N GLU A 53 -11.45 -33.42 1.85
CA GLU A 53 -12.00 -32.16 1.35
C GLU A 53 -11.71 -31.00 2.28
N MET A 54 -11.73 -31.22 3.59
CA MET A 54 -11.30 -30.18 4.55
C MET A 54 -9.82 -29.85 4.41
N ILE A 55 -8.95 -30.86 4.25
CA ILE A 55 -7.51 -30.68 4.00
C ILE A 55 -7.28 -29.91 2.69
N GLN A 56 -8.06 -30.20 1.63
CA GLN A 56 -7.96 -29.50 0.35
C GLN A 56 -8.17 -27.98 0.50
N LEU A 57 -9.05 -27.51 1.39
CA LEU A 57 -9.33 -26.08 1.58
C LEU A 57 -8.24 -25.34 2.37
N VAL A 58 -7.46 -26.05 3.17
CA VAL A 58 -6.39 -25.45 3.98
C VAL A 58 -5.01 -25.52 3.32
N HIS A 59 -4.96 -26.00 2.07
CA HIS A 59 -3.73 -26.30 1.35
C HIS A 59 -3.70 -25.63 -0.03
N GLY A 60 -2.89 -24.59 -0.17
CA GLY A 60 -2.81 -23.76 -1.36
C GLY A 60 -1.67 -24.13 -2.30
N LEU A 61 -1.98 -24.28 -3.58
CA LEU A 61 -1.01 -24.50 -4.64
C LEU A 61 -0.43 -23.19 -5.14
N TYR A 62 0.85 -23.14 -5.48
CA TYR A 62 1.35 -22.07 -6.32
C TYR A 62 0.68 -22.14 -7.70
N GLY A 63 0.27 -20.99 -8.23
CA GLY A 63 -0.55 -20.93 -9.45
C GLY A 63 0.01 -21.66 -10.67
N ARG A 64 1.34 -21.90 -10.73
CA ARG A 64 1.98 -22.72 -11.76
C ARG A 64 1.42 -24.15 -11.83
N PHE A 65 0.95 -24.67 -10.72
CA PHE A 65 0.39 -26.02 -10.60
C PHE A 65 -1.14 -26.05 -10.71
N ALA A 66 -1.79 -24.87 -10.72
CA ALA A 66 -3.23 -24.77 -10.92
C ALA A 66 -3.66 -25.25 -12.30
N LYS A 67 -4.88 -25.77 -12.41
CA LYS A 67 -5.52 -26.12 -13.69
C LYS A 67 -6.05 -24.87 -14.41
N SER A 68 -5.36 -23.75 -14.31
CA SER A 68 -5.71 -22.50 -14.97
C SER A 68 -4.79 -22.23 -16.16
N PRO A 69 -5.25 -21.66 -17.27
CA PRO A 69 -4.38 -21.19 -18.34
C PRO A 69 -3.53 -19.99 -17.92
N LEU A 70 -3.94 -19.32 -16.83
CA LEU A 70 -3.26 -18.17 -16.23
C LEU A 70 -2.54 -18.63 -14.97
N LEU A 71 -1.49 -17.93 -14.59
CA LEU A 71 -0.73 -18.17 -13.38
C LEU A 71 -1.18 -17.18 -12.28
N PRO A 72 -2.17 -17.53 -11.44
CA PRO A 72 -2.45 -16.75 -10.24
C PRO A 72 -1.26 -16.88 -9.26
N SER A 73 -1.19 -15.99 -8.26
CA SER A 73 -0.16 -16.07 -7.21
C SER A 73 -0.35 -17.31 -6.33
N GLY A 74 -1.60 -17.67 -6.04
CA GLY A 74 -1.99 -18.88 -5.35
C GLY A 74 -3.33 -19.41 -5.83
N PHE A 75 -3.59 -20.69 -5.53
CA PHE A 75 -4.80 -21.39 -5.94
C PHE A 75 -5.19 -22.48 -4.95
N ILE A 76 -6.41 -22.41 -4.48
CA ILE A 76 -7.03 -23.48 -3.69
C ILE A 76 -8.23 -24.03 -4.46
N ALA A 77 -8.22 -25.32 -4.74
CA ALA A 77 -9.33 -25.95 -5.43
C ALA A 77 -10.59 -25.94 -4.56
N GLY A 78 -11.71 -25.53 -5.13
CA GLY A 78 -13.02 -25.59 -4.50
C GLY A 78 -13.57 -27.02 -4.43
N ILE A 79 -14.79 -27.15 -3.91
CA ILE A 79 -15.51 -28.41 -3.79
C ILE A 79 -16.85 -28.29 -4.53
N PRO A 80 -16.87 -28.56 -5.85
CA PRO A 80 -18.00 -28.22 -6.71
C PRO A 80 -19.33 -28.84 -6.28
N HIS A 81 -19.33 -30.10 -5.79
CA HIS A 81 -20.55 -30.77 -5.37
C HIS A 81 -21.16 -30.19 -4.07
N LEU A 82 -20.39 -29.42 -3.32
CA LEU A 82 -20.84 -28.62 -2.16
C LEU A 82 -21.08 -27.16 -2.50
N GLY A 83 -20.87 -26.74 -3.75
CA GLY A 83 -21.01 -25.36 -4.19
C GLY A 83 -19.90 -24.43 -3.67
N ILE A 84 -18.76 -24.96 -3.24
CA ILE A 84 -17.61 -24.18 -2.79
C ILE A 84 -16.73 -23.82 -3.99
N PRO A 85 -16.54 -22.54 -4.33
CA PRO A 85 -15.75 -22.13 -5.48
C PRO A 85 -14.25 -22.30 -5.22
N ASP A 86 -13.47 -22.32 -6.31
CA ASP A 86 -12.02 -22.16 -6.25
C ASP A 86 -11.65 -20.83 -5.60
N GLN A 87 -10.58 -20.79 -4.81
CA GLN A 87 -9.93 -19.55 -4.39
C GLN A 87 -8.79 -19.26 -5.37
N VAL A 88 -8.87 -18.12 -6.03
CA VAL A 88 -7.89 -17.65 -7.02
C VAL A 88 -7.24 -16.41 -6.47
N GLU A 89 -5.99 -16.57 -6.01
CA GLU A 89 -5.25 -15.53 -5.33
C GLU A 89 -4.41 -14.70 -6.29
N SER A 90 -4.45 -13.38 -6.17
CA SER A 90 -3.60 -12.46 -6.91
C SER A 90 -2.89 -11.50 -5.98
N ASP A 91 -1.62 -11.26 -6.24
CA ASP A 91 -0.92 -10.13 -5.65
C ASP A 91 -1.62 -8.84 -6.07
N ALA A 92 -1.76 -7.93 -5.14
CA ALA A 92 -2.49 -6.69 -5.35
C ALA A 92 -2.14 -5.68 -4.26
N GLY A 93 -1.11 -4.93 -4.37
CA GLY A 93 -0.86 -3.75 -3.53
C GLY A 93 -1.21 -2.48 -4.30
N LEU A 94 -0.73 -2.44 -5.54
CA LEU A 94 -0.83 -1.28 -6.43
C LEU A 94 -1.76 -1.52 -7.62
N GLY A 95 -2.47 -2.64 -7.63
CA GLY A 95 -3.34 -3.12 -8.70
C GLY A 95 -3.26 -4.64 -8.80
N ILE A 96 -4.07 -5.25 -9.65
CA ILE A 96 -3.98 -6.70 -9.90
C ILE A 96 -2.62 -6.98 -10.52
N ARG A 97 -1.87 -7.91 -9.92
CA ARG A 97 -0.68 -8.42 -10.58
C ARG A 97 -1.08 -9.04 -11.90
N SER A 98 -0.36 -8.68 -12.95
CA SER A 98 -0.57 -9.25 -14.27
C SER A 98 -0.47 -10.76 -14.22
N LEU A 99 -1.53 -11.44 -14.62
CA LEU A 99 -1.50 -12.88 -14.76
C LEU A 99 -0.47 -13.25 -15.83
N LEU A 100 0.38 -14.20 -15.54
CA LEU A 100 1.38 -14.67 -16.47
C LEU A 100 0.79 -15.77 -17.35
N ASP A 101 1.19 -15.80 -18.60
CA ASP A 101 0.92 -16.94 -19.48
C ASP A 101 1.69 -18.18 -18.98
N LYS A 102 0.97 -19.26 -18.76
CA LYS A 102 1.53 -20.49 -18.16
C LYS A 102 2.62 -21.14 -19.01
N THR A 103 2.59 -20.94 -20.32
CA THR A 103 3.53 -21.55 -21.28
C THR A 103 4.82 -20.73 -21.36
N THR A 104 4.68 -19.40 -21.41
CA THR A 104 5.81 -18.50 -21.65
C THR A 104 6.39 -17.91 -20.37
N GLY A 105 5.64 -17.95 -19.26
CA GLY A 105 6.00 -17.28 -18.00
C GLY A 105 6.09 -15.75 -18.11
N ARG A 106 5.59 -15.18 -19.20
CA ARG A 106 5.59 -13.74 -19.45
C ARG A 106 4.22 -13.15 -19.19
N PRO A 107 4.14 -11.84 -18.90
CA PRO A 107 2.85 -11.15 -18.83
C PRO A 107 2.05 -11.35 -20.12
N VAL A 108 0.80 -11.73 -19.98
CA VAL A 108 -0.10 -11.93 -21.11
C VAL A 108 -0.42 -10.55 -21.71
N ARG A 109 -0.05 -10.36 -22.97
CA ARG A 109 -0.37 -9.12 -23.68
C ARG A 109 -1.81 -9.17 -24.18
N GLY A 110 -2.61 -8.25 -23.72
CA GLY A 110 -3.98 -8.08 -24.21
C GLY A 110 -4.93 -7.59 -23.11
N VAL A 111 -5.92 -6.85 -23.52
CA VAL A 111 -6.89 -6.17 -22.65
C VAL A 111 -7.73 -7.15 -21.82
N GLU A 112 -7.79 -8.42 -22.23
CA GLU A 112 -8.79 -9.35 -21.70
C GLU A 112 -8.29 -10.20 -20.52
N THR A 113 -6.98 -10.37 -20.31
CA THR A 113 -6.54 -11.40 -19.38
C THR A 113 -5.26 -11.12 -18.57
N GLY A 114 -4.55 -10.01 -18.75
CA GLY A 114 -3.22 -9.95 -18.13
C GLY A 114 -2.66 -8.59 -17.75
N ALA A 115 -3.37 -7.53 -18.03
CA ALA A 115 -2.93 -6.18 -17.74
C ALA A 115 -3.94 -5.47 -16.84
N ALA A 116 -3.45 -4.61 -15.96
CA ALA A 116 -4.24 -3.86 -15.00
C ALA A 116 -3.91 -2.36 -15.08
N THR A 117 -4.63 -1.56 -14.34
CA THR A 117 -4.34 -0.14 -14.17
C THR A 117 -3.50 0.04 -12.91
N PRO A 118 -2.22 0.41 -13.00
CA PRO A 118 -1.41 0.69 -11.81
C PRO A 118 -1.97 1.89 -11.03
N LEU A 119 -2.25 1.69 -9.75
CA LEU A 119 -2.46 2.79 -8.82
C LEU A 119 -1.12 3.44 -8.45
N PRO A 120 -1.16 4.66 -7.89
CA PRO A 120 -0.04 5.19 -7.14
C PRO A 120 0.42 4.24 -6.04
N SER A 121 1.67 4.34 -5.64
CA SER A 121 2.24 3.55 -4.54
C SER A 121 1.48 3.74 -3.22
N GLY A 122 1.60 2.80 -2.30
CA GLY A 122 0.97 2.90 -0.97
C GLY A 122 1.36 4.17 -0.22
N LEU A 123 2.64 4.60 -0.32
CA LEU A 123 3.08 5.89 0.23
C LEU A 123 2.42 7.08 -0.45
N ALA A 124 2.23 7.04 -1.78
CA ALA A 124 1.54 8.11 -2.50
C ALA A 124 0.07 8.21 -2.07
N THR A 125 -0.63 7.09 -2.01
CA THR A 125 -2.02 7.04 -1.51
C THR A 125 -2.10 7.52 -0.06
N ALA A 126 -1.16 7.09 0.81
CA ALA A 126 -1.09 7.54 2.20
C ALA A 126 -0.78 9.04 2.30
N ALA A 127 0.06 9.58 1.40
CA ALA A 127 0.35 11.01 1.34
C ALA A 127 -0.89 11.86 0.97
N SER A 128 -1.93 11.25 0.42
CA SER A 128 -3.22 11.94 0.25
C SER A 128 -3.89 12.26 1.60
N TRP A 129 -3.64 11.50 2.65
CA TRP A 129 -4.34 11.55 3.95
C TRP A 129 -5.87 11.52 3.78
N ASN A 130 -6.35 10.88 2.74
CA ASN A 130 -7.75 10.82 2.37
C ASN A 130 -8.21 9.35 2.26
N PRO A 131 -8.87 8.80 3.30
CA PRO A 131 -9.34 7.42 3.29
C PRO A 131 -10.28 7.10 2.11
N GLN A 132 -10.96 8.12 1.57
CA GLN A 132 -11.80 7.90 0.39
C GLN A 132 -10.97 7.55 -0.87
N ARG A 133 -9.76 8.14 -1.04
CA ARG A 133 -8.86 7.76 -2.16
C ARG A 133 -8.42 6.31 -2.04
N ALA A 134 -8.03 5.88 -0.82
CA ALA A 134 -7.68 4.49 -0.55
C ALA A 134 -8.86 3.54 -0.80
N PHE A 135 -10.07 3.91 -0.37
CA PHE A 135 -11.29 3.14 -0.65
C PHE A 135 -11.58 3.03 -2.16
N ASP A 136 -11.54 4.14 -2.89
CA ASP A 136 -11.80 4.18 -4.34
C ASP A 136 -10.77 3.31 -5.10
N GLY A 137 -9.50 3.40 -4.73
CA GLY A 137 -8.41 2.57 -5.26
C GLY A 137 -8.65 1.08 -4.98
N GLY A 138 -8.97 0.74 -3.74
CA GLY A 138 -9.33 -0.63 -3.34
C GLY A 138 -10.53 -1.17 -4.10
N ALA A 139 -11.59 -0.36 -4.27
CA ALA A 139 -12.78 -0.75 -5.03
C ALA A 139 -12.47 -0.98 -6.51
N MET A 140 -11.58 -0.18 -7.10
CA MET A 140 -11.09 -0.38 -8.47
C MET A 140 -10.36 -1.71 -8.61
N ILE A 141 -9.41 -2.01 -7.71
CA ILE A 141 -8.66 -3.27 -7.73
C ILE A 141 -9.61 -4.46 -7.55
N GLY A 142 -10.56 -4.38 -6.61
CA GLY A 142 -11.58 -5.42 -6.39
C GLY A 142 -12.43 -5.68 -7.62
N GLU A 143 -12.85 -4.65 -8.33
CA GLU A 143 -13.62 -4.79 -9.58
C GLU A 143 -12.76 -5.43 -10.68
N GLN A 144 -11.49 -5.02 -10.83
CA GLN A 144 -10.57 -5.64 -11.78
C GLN A 144 -10.35 -7.13 -11.47
N ALA A 145 -10.17 -7.48 -10.17
CA ALA A 145 -10.03 -8.86 -9.75
C ALA A 145 -11.20 -9.72 -10.21
N ARG A 146 -12.41 -9.28 -9.97
CA ARG A 146 -13.62 -10.00 -10.42
C ARG A 146 -13.65 -10.19 -11.91
N ARG A 147 -13.25 -9.16 -12.67
CA ARG A 147 -13.26 -9.19 -14.13
C ARG A 147 -12.24 -10.16 -14.72
N VAL A 148 -11.12 -10.39 -14.02
CA VAL A 148 -10.07 -11.32 -14.47
C VAL A 148 -10.16 -12.70 -13.82
N GLY A 149 -11.09 -12.92 -12.88
CA GLY A 149 -11.35 -14.22 -12.26
C GLY A 149 -10.60 -14.47 -10.96
N SER A 150 -10.06 -13.43 -10.29
CA SER A 150 -9.51 -13.54 -8.94
C SER A 150 -10.54 -13.19 -7.89
N ASN A 151 -10.54 -13.88 -6.75
CA ASN A 151 -11.47 -13.66 -5.65
C ASN A 151 -10.79 -13.51 -4.28
N VAL A 152 -9.48 -13.65 -4.22
CA VAL A 152 -8.66 -13.37 -3.05
C VAL A 152 -7.53 -12.43 -3.47
N LEU A 153 -7.45 -11.26 -2.86
CA LEU A 153 -6.44 -10.24 -3.13
C LEU A 153 -5.44 -10.14 -1.99
N LEU A 154 -4.16 -10.32 -2.32
CA LEU A 154 -3.03 -10.25 -1.40
C LEU A 154 -2.52 -8.80 -1.33
N GLY A 155 -3.43 -7.87 -1.05
CA GLY A 155 -3.17 -6.45 -0.91
C GLY A 155 -3.54 -5.98 0.49
N GLY A 156 -3.17 -4.74 0.85
CA GLY A 156 -3.39 -4.20 2.19
C GLY A 156 -2.12 -4.22 3.03
N GLY A 157 -1.00 -3.82 2.43
CA GLY A 157 0.28 -3.64 3.11
C GLY A 157 0.17 -2.63 4.25
N THR A 158 0.45 -3.07 5.50
CA THR A 158 0.16 -2.29 6.72
C THR A 158 1.39 -2.13 7.62
N ASN A 159 2.53 -2.77 7.29
CA ASN A 159 3.77 -2.62 8.04
C ASN A 159 4.17 -1.15 8.17
N LEU A 160 4.78 -0.78 9.29
CA LEU A 160 5.29 0.57 9.49
C LEU A 160 6.66 0.77 8.82
N ALA A 161 6.88 1.95 8.29
CA ALA A 161 8.19 2.36 7.79
C ALA A 161 9.13 2.70 8.97
N ARG A 162 9.58 1.68 9.72
CA ARG A 162 10.53 1.82 10.85
C ARG A 162 11.91 2.25 10.39
N ASP A 163 12.30 1.77 9.21
CA ASP A 163 13.54 2.18 8.56
C ASP A 163 13.22 2.73 7.16
N PRO A 164 13.60 3.97 6.85
CA PRO A 164 13.33 4.55 5.54
C PRO A 164 14.11 3.88 4.40
N ARG A 165 14.98 2.91 4.70
CA ARG A 165 15.74 2.13 3.70
C ARG A 165 15.04 0.82 3.33
N ASN A 166 13.96 0.41 4.01
CA ASN A 166 13.25 -0.81 3.68
C ASN A 166 12.73 -0.77 2.23
N GLY A 167 13.06 -1.79 1.45
CA GLY A 167 12.73 -1.88 0.02
C GLY A 167 11.24 -1.92 -0.29
N ARG A 168 10.39 -2.28 0.68
CA ARG A 168 8.93 -2.37 0.51
C ARG A 168 8.16 -1.18 1.09
N ASN A 169 8.80 -0.15 1.62
CA ASN A 169 8.08 1.01 2.14
C ASN A 169 7.14 1.64 1.12
N PHE A 170 7.49 1.62 -0.18
CA PHE A 170 6.65 2.19 -1.24
C PHE A 170 5.25 1.58 -1.29
N GLU A 171 5.08 0.30 -0.93
CA GLU A 171 3.78 -0.38 -0.94
C GLU A 171 2.99 -0.26 0.38
N TYR A 172 3.61 0.28 1.44
CA TYR A 172 3.01 0.48 2.75
C TYR A 172 2.50 1.92 2.94
N ALA A 173 1.84 2.19 4.08
CA ALA A 173 1.16 3.46 4.30
C ALA A 173 1.88 4.41 5.29
N GLY A 174 3.19 4.25 5.45
CA GLY A 174 4.05 5.18 6.20
C GLY A 174 4.42 4.73 7.61
N GLU A 175 4.78 5.69 8.47
CA GLU A 175 5.44 5.44 9.75
C GLU A 175 4.51 5.56 10.99
N ASP A 176 3.28 6.03 10.81
CA ASP A 176 2.33 6.26 11.91
C ASP A 176 1.21 5.22 11.91
N PRO A 177 0.93 4.55 13.05
CA PRO A 177 -0.05 3.47 13.11
C PRO A 177 -1.48 3.91 12.82
N LEU A 178 -1.89 5.14 13.20
CA LEU A 178 -3.23 5.64 12.93
C LEU A 178 -3.42 5.92 11.44
N LEU A 179 -2.45 6.59 10.82
CA LEU A 179 -2.50 6.87 9.37
C LEU A 179 -2.45 5.55 8.58
N ALA A 180 -1.46 4.71 8.84
CA ALA A 180 -1.26 3.46 8.13
C ALA A 180 -2.48 2.54 8.25
N GLY A 181 -2.97 2.29 9.47
CA GLY A 181 -4.14 1.44 9.70
C GLY A 181 -5.42 2.01 9.11
N THR A 182 -5.60 3.35 9.12
CA THR A 182 -6.79 4.00 8.53
C THR A 182 -6.78 3.89 7.00
N MET A 183 -5.64 4.14 6.35
CA MET A 183 -5.54 4.08 4.90
C MET A 183 -5.62 2.65 4.39
N SER A 184 -4.90 1.70 5.00
CA SER A 184 -4.97 0.27 4.65
C SER A 184 -6.37 -0.29 4.89
N GLY A 185 -7.00 0.03 6.02
CA GLY A 185 -8.38 -0.40 6.32
C GLY A 185 -9.39 0.11 5.30
N ALA A 186 -9.24 1.36 4.84
CA ALA A 186 -10.10 1.92 3.81
C ALA A 186 -9.92 1.20 2.45
N ALA A 187 -8.68 0.91 2.04
CA ALA A 187 -8.38 0.15 0.83
C ALA A 187 -8.97 -1.27 0.88
N ILE A 188 -8.82 -1.95 2.02
CA ILE A 188 -9.41 -3.27 2.27
C ILE A 188 -10.94 -3.22 2.14
N ALA A 189 -11.60 -2.26 2.79
CA ALA A 189 -13.05 -2.09 2.71
C ALA A 189 -13.50 -1.83 1.26
N GLY A 190 -12.76 -1.00 0.52
CA GLY A 190 -13.00 -0.74 -0.90
C GLY A 190 -12.94 -2.02 -1.73
N THR A 191 -11.88 -2.80 -1.59
CA THR A 191 -11.70 -4.10 -2.26
C THR A 191 -12.86 -5.05 -1.99
N GLN A 192 -13.21 -5.20 -0.72
CA GLN A 192 -14.27 -6.13 -0.29
C GLN A 192 -15.67 -5.66 -0.67
N SER A 193 -15.86 -4.37 -0.96
CA SER A 193 -17.12 -3.84 -1.50
C SER A 193 -17.49 -4.45 -2.86
N ARG A 194 -16.54 -5.18 -3.48
CA ARG A 194 -16.70 -5.86 -4.77
C ARG A 194 -16.81 -7.38 -4.64
N HIS A 195 -17.14 -7.91 -3.47
CA HIS A 195 -17.25 -9.35 -3.21
C HIS A 195 -15.96 -10.12 -3.52
N VAL A 196 -14.84 -9.56 -3.09
CA VAL A 196 -13.51 -10.15 -3.16
C VAL A 196 -12.92 -10.12 -1.75
N ILE A 197 -12.26 -11.21 -1.35
CA ILE A 197 -11.54 -11.25 -0.08
C ILE A 197 -10.29 -10.38 -0.20
N ALA A 198 -10.08 -9.46 0.73
CA ALA A 198 -8.84 -8.73 0.87
C ALA A 198 -8.03 -9.27 2.03
N THR A 199 -6.71 -9.34 1.84
CA THR A 199 -5.74 -9.84 2.82
C THR A 199 -4.92 -8.69 3.36
N VAL A 200 -4.95 -8.46 4.68
CA VAL A 200 -4.01 -7.52 5.33
C VAL A 200 -2.67 -8.22 5.54
N LYS A 201 -1.55 -7.54 5.24
CA LYS A 201 -0.21 -8.11 5.25
C LYS A 201 0.89 -7.08 5.57
N HIS A 202 2.09 -7.50 6.00
CA HIS A 202 2.50 -8.84 6.41
C HIS A 202 2.54 -8.90 7.94
N PHE A 203 1.75 -9.73 8.57
CA PHE A 203 1.50 -9.75 10.01
C PHE A 203 2.52 -10.63 10.75
N ALA A 204 3.53 -10.04 11.44
CA ALA A 204 3.80 -8.62 11.62
C ALA A 204 5.32 -8.37 11.67
N LEU A 205 5.71 -7.07 11.75
CA LEU A 205 7.11 -6.68 11.98
C LEU A 205 8.09 -7.17 10.88
N ASN A 206 7.62 -7.32 9.65
CA ASN A 206 8.47 -7.53 8.48
C ASN A 206 8.88 -6.16 7.91
N ASP A 207 9.78 -5.46 8.63
CA ASP A 207 10.11 -4.05 8.38
C ASP A 207 11.50 -3.87 7.77
N GLN A 208 12.09 -4.95 7.27
CA GLN A 208 13.30 -4.99 6.44
C GLN A 208 13.26 -6.18 5.49
N GLU A 209 13.94 -6.05 4.34
CA GLU A 209 14.06 -7.12 3.36
C GLU A 209 15.33 -7.96 3.56
N ALA A 210 16.38 -7.36 4.14
CA ALA A 210 17.62 -8.07 4.43
C ALA A 210 17.38 -9.23 5.39
N ASN A 211 17.68 -10.46 4.93
CA ASN A 211 17.48 -11.72 5.66
C ASN A 211 16.03 -11.95 6.14
N ARG A 212 15.02 -11.44 5.45
CA ARG A 212 13.62 -11.45 5.88
C ARG A 212 13.08 -12.85 6.22
N PHE A 213 13.61 -13.89 5.57
CA PHE A 213 13.21 -15.29 5.82
C PHE A 213 13.75 -15.87 7.13
N ASN A 214 14.72 -15.24 7.80
CA ASN A 214 15.36 -15.81 8.99
C ASN A 214 15.54 -14.83 10.14
N VAL A 215 15.44 -13.52 9.89
CA VAL A 215 15.65 -12.48 10.89
C VAL A 215 14.63 -12.56 12.03
N SER A 216 15.09 -12.35 13.25
CA SER A 216 14.20 -12.16 14.41
C SER A 216 14.00 -10.68 14.69
N SER A 217 12.78 -10.19 14.50
CA SER A 217 12.34 -8.86 14.90
C SER A 217 12.03 -8.86 16.40
N ASN A 218 12.97 -8.34 17.20
CA ASN A 218 12.86 -8.39 18.67
C ASN A 218 12.30 -7.07 19.21
N ILE A 219 11.17 -7.15 19.91
CA ILE A 219 10.46 -5.99 20.45
C ILE A 219 9.68 -6.38 21.71
N ASP A 220 9.59 -5.47 22.67
CA ASP A 220 8.65 -5.59 23.79
C ASP A 220 7.20 -5.59 23.28
N TRP A 221 6.36 -6.47 23.81
CA TRP A 221 4.99 -6.62 23.34
C TRP A 221 4.14 -5.36 23.53
N ALA A 222 4.36 -4.59 24.61
CA ALA A 222 3.65 -3.32 24.79
C ALA A 222 4.06 -2.30 23.73
N ALA A 223 5.36 -2.24 23.40
CA ALA A 223 5.85 -1.38 22.32
C ALA A 223 5.28 -1.81 20.95
N ALA A 224 5.22 -3.11 20.68
CA ALA A 224 4.60 -3.63 19.46
C ALA A 224 3.09 -3.27 19.37
N ARG A 225 2.36 -3.41 20.49
CA ARG A 225 0.94 -3.01 20.60
C ARG A 225 0.72 -1.52 20.35
N GLU A 226 1.66 -0.66 20.77
CA GLU A 226 1.58 0.79 20.59
C GLU A 226 2.08 1.28 19.21
N SER A 227 2.59 0.38 18.36
CA SER A 227 3.15 0.70 17.04
C SER A 227 2.61 -0.21 15.95
N ASP A 228 3.37 -1.20 15.52
CA ASP A 228 3.04 -2.04 14.36
C ASP A 228 1.71 -2.77 14.52
N LEU A 229 1.49 -3.39 15.66
CA LEU A 229 0.24 -4.11 15.91
C LEU A 229 -0.96 -3.16 15.99
N LEU A 230 -0.78 -1.91 16.44
CA LEU A 230 -1.85 -0.90 16.41
C LEU A 230 -2.28 -0.58 14.97
N ALA A 231 -1.32 -0.48 14.04
CA ALA A 231 -1.64 -0.26 12.63
C ALA A 231 -2.50 -1.40 12.07
N PHE A 232 -2.12 -2.65 12.33
CA PHE A 232 -2.90 -3.82 11.95
C PHE A 232 -4.27 -3.87 12.63
N GLN A 233 -4.34 -3.59 13.94
CA GLN A 233 -5.60 -3.56 14.68
C GLN A 233 -6.59 -2.56 14.07
N ILE A 234 -6.14 -1.34 13.79
CA ILE A 234 -6.96 -0.30 13.15
C ILE A 234 -7.38 -0.74 11.73
N ALA A 235 -6.48 -1.35 10.96
CA ALA A 235 -6.80 -1.85 9.63
C ALA A 235 -7.85 -2.98 9.67
N VAL A 236 -7.75 -3.89 10.65
CA VAL A 236 -8.73 -4.97 10.87
C VAL A 236 -10.08 -4.39 11.28
N GLU A 237 -10.11 -3.44 12.22
CA GLU A 237 -11.35 -2.81 12.70
C GLU A 237 -12.07 -2.01 11.60
N LYS A 238 -11.32 -1.28 10.76
CA LYS A 238 -11.89 -0.42 9.71
C LYS A 238 -12.20 -1.15 8.41
N GLY A 239 -11.38 -2.13 8.07
CA GLY A 239 -11.45 -2.85 6.80
C GLY A 239 -12.20 -4.17 6.88
N ASP A 240 -12.31 -4.77 8.06
CA ASP A 240 -12.86 -6.12 8.29
C ASP A 240 -12.30 -7.13 7.26
N PRO A 241 -10.95 -7.29 7.15
CA PRO A 241 -10.34 -8.14 6.13
C PRO A 241 -10.84 -9.59 6.26
N GLY A 242 -11.01 -10.25 5.11
CA GLY A 242 -11.37 -11.66 5.09
C GLY A 242 -10.21 -12.56 5.49
N SER A 243 -8.97 -12.13 5.25
CA SER A 243 -7.78 -12.88 5.62
C SER A 243 -6.66 -11.97 6.14
N VAL A 244 -5.73 -12.59 6.86
CA VAL A 244 -4.48 -12.00 7.34
C VAL A 244 -3.35 -12.91 6.86
N MET A 245 -2.30 -12.32 6.27
CA MET A 245 -1.10 -13.07 5.88
C MET A 245 -0.03 -12.90 6.95
N CYS A 246 0.38 -14.00 7.61
CA CYS A 246 1.50 -13.98 8.52
C CYS A 246 2.82 -13.82 7.76
N SER A 247 3.78 -13.12 8.36
CA SER A 247 5.03 -12.72 7.70
C SER A 247 6.12 -13.79 7.77
N TYR A 248 7.19 -13.60 6.99
CA TYR A 248 8.35 -14.52 6.94
C TYR A 248 9.17 -14.54 8.22
N ASN A 249 9.41 -13.37 8.83
CA ASN A 249 10.35 -13.18 9.91
C ASN A 249 9.90 -13.87 11.22
N LYS A 250 10.86 -14.01 12.13
CA LYS A 250 10.55 -14.31 13.53
C LYS A 250 10.17 -13.05 14.28
N ILE A 251 9.32 -13.21 15.28
CA ILE A 251 9.04 -12.18 16.29
C ILE A 251 9.46 -12.75 17.64
N ASN A 252 10.41 -12.08 18.30
CA ASN A 252 10.98 -12.56 19.56
C ASN A 252 11.38 -14.03 19.46
N THR A 253 12.12 -14.40 18.40
CA THR A 253 12.66 -15.73 18.09
C THR A 253 11.68 -16.78 17.58
N VAL A 254 10.37 -16.53 17.54
CA VAL A 254 9.34 -17.45 17.05
C VAL A 254 8.87 -16.99 15.66
N TRP A 255 8.84 -17.88 14.68
CA TRP A 255 8.31 -17.58 13.34
C TRP A 255 6.91 -16.97 13.43
N ALA A 256 6.63 -15.93 12.66
CA ALA A 256 5.34 -15.24 12.73
C ALA A 256 4.15 -16.17 12.46
N CYS A 257 4.29 -17.09 11.51
CA CYS A 257 3.26 -18.07 11.20
C CYS A 257 3.12 -19.21 12.24
N SER A 258 4.13 -19.38 13.11
CA SER A 258 4.14 -20.34 14.22
C SER A 258 3.87 -19.70 15.59
N ASN A 259 3.57 -18.39 15.62
CA ASN A 259 3.53 -17.60 16.87
C ASN A 259 2.14 -17.60 17.49
N ASP A 260 1.91 -18.51 18.44
CA ASP A 260 0.65 -18.65 19.17
C ASP A 260 0.21 -17.36 19.86
N THR A 261 1.15 -16.63 20.49
CA THR A 261 0.84 -15.34 21.10
C THR A 261 0.31 -14.33 20.07
N LEU A 262 0.91 -14.29 18.87
CA LEU A 262 0.52 -13.38 17.81
C LEU A 262 -0.83 -13.77 17.19
N LEU A 263 -0.97 -15.05 16.78
CA LEU A 263 -2.10 -15.51 15.97
C LEU A 263 -3.33 -15.88 16.80
N ASN A 264 -3.15 -16.72 17.82
CA ASN A 264 -4.27 -17.10 18.69
C ASN A 264 -4.52 -16.07 19.80
N GLY A 265 -3.48 -15.60 20.48
CA GLY A 265 -3.63 -14.66 21.58
C GLY A 265 -4.12 -13.29 21.10
N ILE A 266 -3.34 -12.61 20.27
CA ILE A 266 -3.61 -11.22 19.88
C ILE A 266 -4.68 -11.15 18.79
N LEU A 267 -4.43 -11.75 17.63
CA LEU A 267 -5.31 -11.59 16.47
C LEU A 267 -6.70 -12.21 16.69
N LYS A 268 -6.74 -13.49 17.05
CA LYS A 268 -8.01 -14.23 17.22
C LYS A 268 -8.63 -14.01 18.59
N GLY A 269 -7.81 -13.90 19.64
CA GLY A 269 -8.25 -13.70 21.02
C GLY A 269 -8.67 -12.26 21.29
N ASP A 270 -7.70 -11.33 21.34
CA ASP A 270 -7.96 -9.95 21.75
C ASP A 270 -8.79 -9.17 20.73
N TRP A 271 -8.46 -9.28 19.43
CA TRP A 271 -9.15 -8.54 18.37
C TRP A 271 -10.37 -9.26 17.83
N HIS A 272 -10.65 -10.48 18.28
CA HIS A 272 -11.79 -11.30 17.84
C HIS A 272 -11.87 -11.45 16.31
N PHE A 273 -10.73 -11.54 15.65
CA PHE A 273 -10.65 -11.69 14.20
C PHE A 273 -11.38 -12.96 13.75
N LYS A 274 -12.36 -12.79 12.88
CA LYS A 274 -13.23 -13.87 12.43
C LYS A 274 -12.84 -14.48 11.09
N GLY A 275 -11.94 -13.84 10.33
CA GLY A 275 -11.39 -14.37 9.10
C GLY A 275 -10.36 -15.48 9.35
N TYR A 276 -9.67 -15.88 8.30
CA TYR A 276 -8.62 -16.88 8.36
C TYR A 276 -7.22 -16.26 8.24
N VAL A 277 -6.23 -16.99 8.79
CA VAL A 277 -4.81 -16.65 8.66
C VAL A 277 -4.21 -17.55 7.59
N MET A 278 -3.62 -16.93 6.57
CA MET A 278 -2.84 -17.61 5.54
C MET A 278 -1.35 -17.35 5.75
N SER A 279 -0.49 -18.25 5.27
CA SER A 279 0.95 -18.02 5.26
C SER A 279 1.38 -17.14 4.10
N ASP A 280 2.51 -16.43 4.24
CA ASP A 280 3.29 -16.00 3.10
C ASP A 280 3.97 -17.22 2.43
N TRP A 281 4.45 -17.08 1.20
CA TRP A 281 4.97 -18.17 0.35
C TRP A 281 6.33 -18.66 0.86
N GLY A 282 6.35 -19.86 1.47
CA GLY A 282 7.55 -20.40 2.12
C GLY A 282 7.69 -20.01 3.59
N ALA A 283 6.61 -19.57 4.24
CA ALA A 283 6.61 -19.14 5.64
C ALA A 283 6.12 -20.21 6.63
N VAL A 284 5.75 -21.40 6.16
CA VAL A 284 5.37 -22.52 7.03
C VAL A 284 6.61 -23.34 7.37
N HIS A 285 6.76 -23.72 8.64
CA HIS A 285 7.95 -24.39 9.14
C HIS A 285 7.65 -25.72 9.85
N ASP A 286 6.41 -25.96 10.28
CA ASP A 286 5.98 -27.19 10.95
C ASP A 286 4.48 -27.37 10.75
N VAL A 287 4.01 -28.63 10.71
CA VAL A 287 2.57 -28.95 10.70
C VAL A 287 1.85 -28.43 11.96
N LYS A 288 2.58 -28.23 13.06
CA LYS A 288 2.06 -27.63 14.30
C LYS A 288 1.73 -26.15 14.19
N ASP A 289 2.14 -25.48 13.11
CA ASP A 289 1.73 -24.10 12.84
C ASP A 289 0.20 -23.99 12.75
N ALA A 290 -0.47 -25.07 12.33
CA ALA A 290 -1.91 -25.21 12.45
C ALA A 290 -2.41 -24.96 13.89
N VAL A 291 -1.78 -25.57 14.89
CA VAL A 291 -2.15 -25.42 16.31
C VAL A 291 -1.84 -24.00 16.81
N SER A 292 -0.77 -23.40 16.32
CA SER A 292 -0.37 -22.03 16.66
C SER A 292 -1.25 -20.94 16.03
N GLY A 293 -2.24 -21.32 15.21
CA GLY A 293 -3.24 -20.39 14.70
C GLY A 293 -3.21 -20.15 13.18
N LEU A 294 -2.29 -20.75 12.43
CA LEU A 294 -2.29 -20.72 10.97
C LEU A 294 -3.46 -21.55 10.42
N ASP A 295 -4.27 -20.98 9.51
CA ASP A 295 -5.46 -21.62 8.96
C ASP A 295 -5.27 -22.17 7.54
N GLN A 296 -4.31 -21.63 6.79
CA GLN A 296 -4.08 -22.01 5.40
C GLN A 296 -2.59 -21.90 5.04
N GLU A 297 -2.01 -22.98 4.51
CA GLU A 297 -0.69 -22.98 3.87
C GLU A 297 -0.85 -22.45 2.45
N SER A 298 -0.07 -21.43 2.07
CA SER A 298 -0.13 -20.81 0.75
C SER A 298 1.12 -21.14 -0.07
N GLY A 299 0.92 -21.44 -1.37
CA GLY A 299 2.03 -21.67 -2.29
C GLY A 299 2.96 -22.81 -1.90
N GLU A 300 2.43 -23.93 -1.45
CA GLU A 300 3.09 -25.12 -0.87
C GLU A 300 4.48 -25.49 -1.42
N SER A 301 4.70 -25.25 -2.71
CA SER A 301 5.96 -25.60 -3.38
C SER A 301 7.16 -24.80 -2.87
N PHE A 302 6.93 -23.66 -2.22
CA PHE A 302 7.96 -22.83 -1.60
C PHE A 302 8.36 -23.36 -0.22
N ASP A 303 7.51 -24.16 0.44
CA ASP A 303 7.80 -24.75 1.76
C ASP A 303 8.70 -25.99 1.67
N LYS A 304 9.05 -26.46 0.47
CA LYS A 304 9.92 -27.64 0.27
C LYS A 304 11.30 -27.46 0.89
N ASP A 305 11.84 -26.27 0.85
CA ASP A 305 13.15 -25.97 1.44
C ASP A 305 13.11 -26.00 2.98
N ASN A 306 11.91 -25.86 3.56
CA ASN A 306 11.65 -25.98 5.00
C ASN A 306 11.23 -27.39 5.41
N GLY A 307 11.12 -28.36 4.46
CA GLY A 307 10.70 -29.73 4.72
C GLY A 307 9.22 -30.02 4.44
N GLY A 308 8.45 -29.02 3.92
CA GLY A 308 7.05 -29.15 3.52
C GLY A 308 6.82 -29.89 2.17
N PRO A 309 5.58 -29.88 1.65
CA PRO A 309 4.41 -29.16 2.16
C PRO A 309 3.84 -29.73 3.45
N PHE A 310 3.33 -28.85 4.32
CA PHE A 310 2.92 -29.23 5.68
C PHE A 310 1.42 -29.52 5.81
N PHE A 311 0.54 -28.78 5.11
CA PHE A 311 -0.91 -28.90 5.28
C PHE A 311 -1.58 -29.86 4.30
N GLY A 312 -0.78 -30.70 3.60
CA GLY A 312 -1.23 -31.81 2.80
C GLY A 312 -1.22 -33.14 3.55
N GLU A 313 -0.43 -34.12 3.06
CA GLU A 313 -0.31 -35.44 3.65
C GLU A 313 0.27 -35.43 5.08
N MET A 314 1.17 -34.47 5.40
CA MET A 314 1.72 -34.32 6.75
C MET A 314 0.63 -33.92 7.75
N LEU A 315 -0.30 -33.02 7.38
CA LEU A 315 -1.45 -32.67 8.22
C LEU A 315 -2.38 -33.86 8.40
N LYS A 316 -2.61 -34.65 7.36
CA LYS A 316 -3.43 -35.87 7.43
C LYS A 316 -2.86 -36.89 8.41
N GLN A 317 -1.54 -37.06 8.41
CA GLN A 317 -0.85 -37.90 9.38
C GLN A 317 -0.94 -37.32 10.79
N ALA A 318 -0.67 -35.98 10.94
CA ALA A 318 -0.73 -35.34 12.24
C ALA A 318 -2.12 -35.38 12.90
N LEU A 319 -3.19 -35.33 12.10
CA LEU A 319 -4.58 -35.55 12.55
C LEU A 319 -4.79 -37.00 13.03
N THR A 320 -4.22 -37.96 12.31
CA THR A 320 -4.33 -39.38 12.67
C THR A 320 -3.59 -39.70 13.97
N ASP A 321 -2.42 -39.06 14.16
CA ASP A 321 -1.58 -39.22 15.35
C ASP A 321 -2.05 -38.39 16.55
N GLY A 322 -3.07 -37.54 16.35
CA GLY A 322 -3.59 -36.63 17.39
C GLY A 322 -2.69 -35.45 17.72
N VAL A 323 -1.65 -35.15 16.89
CA VAL A 323 -0.77 -33.98 17.03
C VAL A 323 -1.54 -32.68 16.72
N VAL A 324 -2.39 -32.75 15.69
CA VAL A 324 -3.36 -31.69 15.37
C VAL A 324 -4.76 -32.24 15.66
N PRO A 325 -5.56 -31.58 16.53
CA PRO A 325 -6.93 -32.05 16.81
C PRO A 325 -7.86 -31.88 15.61
N GLU A 326 -8.80 -32.79 15.40
CA GLU A 326 -9.86 -32.67 14.39
C GLU A 326 -10.68 -31.38 14.55
N SER A 327 -10.88 -30.91 15.78
CA SER A 327 -11.55 -29.64 16.06
C SER A 327 -10.80 -28.45 15.48
N ARG A 328 -9.48 -28.53 15.40
CA ARG A 328 -8.66 -27.46 14.80
C ARG A 328 -8.79 -27.44 13.28
N LEU A 329 -8.78 -28.59 12.61
CA LEU A 329 -9.05 -28.65 11.17
C LEU A 329 -10.43 -28.07 10.86
N LYS A 330 -11.45 -28.41 11.66
CA LYS A 330 -12.80 -27.85 11.49
C LYS A 330 -12.82 -26.33 11.69
N ASP A 331 -12.10 -25.78 12.68
CA ASP A 331 -12.00 -24.33 12.88
C ASP A 331 -11.28 -23.63 11.70
N MET A 332 -10.21 -24.20 11.15
CA MET A 332 -9.53 -23.68 9.96
C MET A 332 -10.51 -23.56 8.77
N VAL A 333 -11.20 -24.65 8.48
CA VAL A 333 -12.19 -24.72 7.38
C VAL A 333 -13.38 -23.81 7.65
N HIS A 334 -13.86 -23.73 8.90
CA HIS A 334 -14.95 -22.83 9.29
C HIS A 334 -14.60 -21.37 8.97
N ARG A 335 -13.41 -20.93 9.37
CA ARG A 335 -12.93 -19.54 9.10
C ARG A 335 -12.87 -19.24 7.61
N ILE A 336 -12.37 -20.15 6.80
CA ILE A 336 -12.31 -20.02 5.34
C ILE A 336 -13.72 -19.96 4.75
N LEU A 337 -14.59 -20.94 5.03
CA LEU A 337 -15.95 -20.98 4.49
C LEU A 337 -16.81 -19.80 4.95
N ARG A 338 -16.73 -19.48 6.25
CA ARG A 338 -17.39 -18.29 6.79
C ARG A 338 -17.02 -17.03 6.02
N THR A 339 -15.72 -16.89 5.73
CA THR A 339 -15.21 -15.72 4.99
C THR A 339 -15.73 -15.69 3.55
N LEU A 340 -15.72 -16.81 2.85
CA LEU A 340 -16.28 -16.90 1.49
C LEU A 340 -17.76 -16.48 1.45
N PHE A 341 -18.54 -16.83 2.45
CA PHE A 341 -19.94 -16.38 2.58
C PHE A 341 -20.05 -14.91 3.00
N ALA A 342 -19.31 -14.52 4.04
CA ALA A 342 -19.41 -13.16 4.60
C ALA A 342 -18.96 -12.07 3.61
N LYS A 343 -18.05 -12.38 2.71
CA LYS A 343 -17.57 -11.47 1.67
C LYS A 343 -18.33 -11.62 0.33
N GLY A 344 -19.33 -12.49 0.27
CA GLY A 344 -20.21 -12.66 -0.89
C GLY A 344 -19.58 -13.43 -2.05
N VAL A 345 -18.43 -14.04 -1.88
CA VAL A 345 -17.72 -14.75 -2.96
C VAL A 345 -18.53 -15.93 -3.50
N VAL A 346 -19.28 -16.62 -2.64
CA VAL A 346 -20.15 -17.74 -3.03
C VAL A 346 -21.44 -17.24 -3.68
N ASP A 347 -22.01 -16.17 -3.13
CA ASP A 347 -23.36 -15.70 -3.52
C ASP A 347 -23.36 -14.83 -4.78
N ASP A 348 -22.21 -14.21 -5.07
CA ASP A 348 -22.00 -13.39 -6.28
C ASP A 348 -20.69 -13.80 -6.97
N PRO A 349 -20.69 -14.92 -7.72
CA PRO A 349 -19.49 -15.44 -8.36
C PRO A 349 -18.96 -14.48 -9.42
N GLN A 350 -17.68 -14.59 -9.69
CA GLN A 350 -16.98 -13.74 -10.67
C GLN A 350 -17.51 -13.94 -12.09
N VAL A 351 -17.56 -12.84 -12.84
CA VAL A 351 -17.89 -12.86 -14.28
C VAL A 351 -16.73 -12.24 -15.05
N LEU A 352 -16.07 -13.06 -15.87
CA LEU A 352 -14.96 -12.61 -16.71
C LEU A 352 -15.46 -11.58 -17.74
N ARG A 353 -14.83 -10.42 -17.75
CA ARG A 353 -15.12 -9.33 -18.68
C ARG A 353 -13.96 -8.34 -18.77
N PRO A 354 -13.83 -7.54 -19.84
CA PRO A 354 -12.78 -6.54 -19.96
C PRO A 354 -12.82 -5.54 -18.79
N ILE A 355 -11.65 -5.08 -18.34
CA ILE A 355 -11.54 -4.00 -17.37
C ILE A 355 -11.91 -2.66 -18.01
N ASP A 356 -12.37 -1.71 -17.20
CA ASP A 356 -12.71 -0.36 -17.65
C ASP A 356 -11.50 0.58 -17.47
N VAL A 357 -10.56 0.51 -18.41
CA VAL A 357 -9.29 1.25 -18.34
C VAL A 357 -9.48 2.76 -18.18
N ALA A 358 -10.54 3.32 -18.78
CA ALA A 358 -10.77 4.76 -18.72
C ALA A 358 -11.28 5.22 -17.35
N ALA A 359 -12.22 4.48 -16.78
CA ALA A 359 -12.70 4.74 -15.41
C ALA A 359 -11.58 4.52 -14.39
N ASP A 360 -10.84 3.43 -14.52
CA ASP A 360 -9.74 3.07 -13.64
C ASP A 360 -8.61 4.11 -13.67
N ALA A 361 -8.26 4.61 -14.87
CA ALA A 361 -7.28 5.69 -15.03
C ALA A 361 -7.69 6.98 -14.32
N THR A 362 -9.00 7.27 -14.26
CA THR A 362 -9.53 8.43 -13.53
C THR A 362 -9.32 8.29 -12.02
N VAL A 363 -9.51 7.08 -11.48
CA VAL A 363 -9.24 6.79 -10.07
C VAL A 363 -7.76 6.94 -9.75
N ALA A 364 -6.88 6.35 -10.57
CA ALA A 364 -5.43 6.45 -10.40
C ALA A 364 -4.93 7.91 -10.48
N GLN A 365 -5.44 8.70 -11.42
CA GLN A 365 -5.08 10.12 -11.54
C GLN A 365 -5.49 10.93 -10.32
N ALA A 366 -6.72 10.76 -9.84
CA ALA A 366 -7.22 11.49 -8.68
C ALA A 366 -6.45 11.16 -7.39
N ASP A 367 -5.98 9.91 -7.25
CA ASP A 367 -5.14 9.49 -6.14
C ASP A 367 -3.73 10.11 -6.24
N ALA A 368 -3.09 10.05 -7.42
CA ALA A 368 -1.80 10.67 -7.67
C ALA A 368 -1.82 12.19 -7.39
N GLU A 369 -2.83 12.90 -7.89
CA GLU A 369 -2.98 14.35 -7.71
C GLU A 369 -3.10 14.74 -6.23
N GLU A 370 -3.75 13.92 -5.40
CA GLU A 370 -3.86 14.17 -3.96
C GLU A 370 -2.64 13.69 -3.17
N GLY A 371 -1.86 12.74 -3.73
CA GLY A 371 -0.67 12.15 -3.10
C GLY A 371 0.62 12.93 -3.33
N ILE A 372 0.72 13.71 -4.41
CA ILE A 372 1.90 14.53 -4.69
C ILE A 372 2.09 15.57 -3.58
N VAL A 373 3.32 15.64 -3.02
CA VAL A 373 3.68 16.53 -1.93
C VAL A 373 4.59 17.66 -2.43
N LEU A 374 4.18 18.90 -2.24
CA LEU A 374 5.03 20.07 -2.50
C LEU A 374 5.95 20.29 -1.29
N LEU A 375 7.25 19.99 -1.43
CA LEU A 375 8.23 20.09 -0.36
C LEU A 375 8.89 21.48 -0.27
N LYS A 376 9.08 22.13 -1.39
CA LYS A 376 9.67 23.48 -1.47
C LYS A 376 9.03 24.29 -2.58
N ASN A 377 8.81 25.59 -2.36
CA ASN A 377 8.34 26.54 -3.37
C ASN A 377 8.86 27.95 -3.07
N ALA A 378 10.16 28.15 -3.29
CA ALA A 378 10.80 29.43 -3.05
C ALA A 378 10.31 30.49 -4.07
N SER A 379 10.11 31.71 -3.59
CA SER A 379 9.68 32.86 -4.42
C SER A 379 8.40 32.57 -5.24
N LYS A 380 7.57 31.61 -4.82
CA LYS A 380 6.38 31.20 -5.56
C LYS A 380 6.70 30.76 -6.99
N GLN A 381 7.78 29.99 -7.19
CA GLN A 381 8.18 29.45 -8.47
C GLN A 381 7.05 28.64 -9.14
N LEU A 382 6.27 27.92 -8.34
CA LEU A 382 5.08 27.20 -8.77
C LEU A 382 3.81 27.94 -8.31
N PRO A 383 2.71 27.88 -9.06
CA PRO A 383 2.52 27.15 -10.31
C PRO A 383 3.19 27.82 -11.52
N LEU A 384 3.52 27.01 -12.53
CA LEU A 384 4.11 27.47 -13.80
C LEU A 384 3.12 28.28 -14.61
N VAL A 385 3.66 29.13 -15.49
CA VAL A 385 2.90 29.88 -16.49
C VAL A 385 3.11 29.22 -17.86
N GLY A 386 2.03 28.96 -18.58
CA GLY A 386 2.07 28.22 -19.85
C GLY A 386 2.83 28.88 -21.02
N SER A 387 3.34 30.10 -20.84
CA SER A 387 4.15 30.83 -21.83
C SER A 387 5.66 30.67 -21.64
N GLN A 388 6.13 30.02 -20.59
CA GLN A 388 7.55 29.82 -20.28
C GLN A 388 8.17 28.76 -21.20
N SER A 389 9.45 28.94 -21.54
CA SER A 389 10.27 27.86 -22.12
C SER A 389 10.77 26.95 -21.03
N ILE A 390 10.70 25.65 -21.27
CA ILE A 390 10.96 24.61 -20.25
C ILE A 390 12.00 23.60 -20.76
N ALA A 391 13.05 23.40 -19.98
CA ALA A 391 13.95 22.27 -20.14
C ALA A 391 13.51 21.14 -19.19
N VAL A 392 13.01 20.05 -19.74
CA VAL A 392 12.72 18.80 -19.01
C VAL A 392 13.98 17.93 -19.07
N ILE A 393 14.46 17.47 -17.93
CA ILE A 393 15.73 16.76 -17.79
C ILE A 393 15.54 15.52 -16.94
N GLY A 394 16.09 14.39 -17.40
CA GLY A 394 16.29 13.18 -16.59
C GLY A 394 15.21 12.12 -16.69
N SER A 395 15.55 11.05 -16.13
CA SER A 395 14.82 9.87 -15.70
C SER A 395 13.59 9.44 -16.51
N HIS A 396 13.77 9.11 -17.81
CA HIS A 396 12.69 8.56 -18.63
C HIS A 396 11.39 9.40 -18.65
N ALA A 397 11.49 10.72 -18.33
CA ALA A 397 10.33 11.62 -18.35
C ALA A 397 9.65 11.70 -19.72
N ASP A 398 10.37 11.37 -20.79
CA ASP A 398 9.86 11.22 -22.16
C ASP A 398 9.00 9.96 -22.35
N ALA A 399 9.27 8.90 -21.60
CA ALA A 399 8.62 7.61 -21.71
C ALA A 399 7.44 7.46 -20.74
N GLY A 400 7.69 7.60 -19.45
CA GLY A 400 6.69 7.30 -18.42
C GLY A 400 7.13 7.66 -17.02
N VAL A 401 6.43 7.13 -16.02
CA VAL A 401 6.71 7.30 -14.59
C VAL A 401 7.14 5.99 -13.95
N LEU A 402 8.01 6.06 -12.95
CA LEU A 402 8.61 4.89 -12.30
C LEU A 402 7.58 4.08 -11.50
N SER A 403 7.73 2.74 -11.52
CA SER A 403 6.98 1.79 -10.70
C SER A 403 7.92 0.98 -9.78
N GLY A 404 7.45 0.61 -8.59
CA GLY A 404 8.18 -0.27 -7.68
C GLY A 404 8.25 -1.72 -8.16
N GLY A 405 9.20 -2.50 -7.63
CA GLY A 405 9.42 -3.89 -7.99
C GLY A 405 8.90 -4.88 -6.94
N GLY A 406 8.81 -6.16 -7.33
CA GLY A 406 8.38 -7.25 -6.45
C GLY A 406 6.96 -7.75 -6.72
N SER A 407 6.35 -8.40 -5.72
CA SER A 407 5.00 -8.98 -5.83
C SER A 407 3.92 -7.92 -6.07
N SER A 408 4.10 -6.70 -5.58
CA SER A 408 3.15 -5.60 -5.78
C SER A 408 3.25 -4.91 -7.15
N GLN A 409 4.25 -5.25 -7.98
CA GLN A 409 4.42 -4.63 -9.30
C GLN A 409 3.25 -4.97 -10.24
N VAL A 410 2.66 -3.96 -10.84
CA VAL A 410 1.56 -4.08 -11.80
C VAL A 410 2.08 -3.89 -13.22
N TRP A 411 1.66 -4.75 -14.14
CA TRP A 411 1.95 -4.61 -15.55
C TRP A 411 0.83 -3.80 -16.22
N PRO A 412 1.10 -2.59 -16.72
CA PRO A 412 0.06 -1.72 -17.23
C PRO A 412 -0.57 -2.22 -18.53
N VAL A 413 -1.83 -1.86 -18.78
CA VAL A 413 -2.51 -2.12 -20.04
C VAL A 413 -1.70 -1.53 -21.20
N GLY A 414 -1.46 -2.33 -22.24
CA GLY A 414 -0.60 -1.96 -23.36
C GLY A 414 0.88 -2.21 -23.14
N GLY A 415 1.28 -2.60 -21.93
CA GLY A 415 2.66 -2.81 -21.51
C GLY A 415 3.34 -1.54 -20.99
N PRO A 416 4.45 -1.67 -20.25
CA PRO A 416 5.22 -0.54 -19.75
C PRO A 416 5.89 0.25 -20.89
N ALA A 417 6.09 1.54 -20.67
CA ALA A 417 6.75 2.44 -21.61
C ALA A 417 8.25 2.13 -21.74
N ALA A 418 8.89 1.73 -20.64
CA ALA A 418 10.26 1.27 -20.62
C ALA A 418 10.42 0.10 -19.64
N VAL A 419 11.35 -0.81 -19.94
CA VAL A 419 11.70 -1.98 -19.13
C VAL A 419 13.22 -2.05 -19.03
N LEU A 420 13.77 -1.99 -17.84
CA LEU A 420 15.19 -2.04 -17.58
C LEU A 420 15.54 -3.27 -16.73
N GLY A 421 16.57 -4.00 -17.13
CA GLY A 421 17.03 -5.21 -16.44
C GLY A 421 16.33 -6.49 -16.89
N GLY A 422 16.56 -7.56 -16.14
CA GLY A 422 16.02 -8.90 -16.43
C GLY A 422 14.66 -9.15 -15.77
N TYR A 423 13.96 -10.19 -16.25
CA TYR A 423 12.65 -10.60 -15.71
C TYR A 423 12.74 -11.49 -14.46
N SER A 424 13.92 -11.59 -13.84
CA SER A 424 14.06 -12.28 -12.54
C SER A 424 13.39 -11.49 -11.43
N PHE A 425 12.86 -12.20 -10.43
CA PHE A 425 12.35 -11.53 -9.23
C PHE A 425 13.48 -10.74 -8.53
N PRO A 426 13.27 -9.50 -8.09
CA PRO A 426 11.99 -8.81 -7.88
C PRO A 426 11.37 -8.09 -9.10
N ASN A 427 11.50 -8.65 -10.29
CA ASN A 427 11.05 -8.13 -11.58
C ASN A 427 11.94 -6.99 -12.13
N PRO A 428 11.80 -6.61 -13.40
CA PRO A 428 12.54 -5.50 -13.98
C PRO A 428 12.06 -4.14 -13.42
N VAL A 429 12.90 -3.13 -13.51
CA VAL A 429 12.48 -1.74 -13.38
C VAL A 429 11.56 -1.40 -14.56
N ILE A 430 10.36 -0.94 -14.30
CA ILE A 430 9.41 -0.52 -15.34
C ILE A 430 8.94 0.91 -15.13
N TYR A 431 8.58 1.55 -16.26
CA TYR A 431 7.93 2.84 -16.29
C TYR A 431 6.53 2.71 -16.85
N ASP A 432 5.53 3.18 -16.10
CA ASP A 432 4.15 3.21 -16.55
C ASP A 432 3.97 4.22 -17.70
N PRO A 433 3.15 3.91 -18.74
CA PRO A 433 3.08 4.73 -19.95
C PRO A 433 2.29 6.04 -19.76
N SER A 434 2.80 6.92 -18.91
CA SER A 434 2.27 8.25 -18.59
C SER A 434 3.43 9.26 -18.59
N SER A 435 3.81 9.75 -19.78
CA SER A 435 4.99 10.60 -19.95
C SER A 435 4.81 12.00 -19.35
N PRO A 436 5.58 12.40 -18.34
CA PRO A 436 5.60 13.75 -17.82
C PRO A 436 5.93 14.79 -18.89
N LEU A 437 6.89 14.49 -19.78
CA LEU A 437 7.26 15.37 -20.89
C LEU A 437 6.07 15.70 -21.78
N LYS A 438 5.32 14.69 -22.21
CA LYS A 438 4.13 14.89 -23.07
C LYS A 438 3.04 15.66 -22.35
N ALA A 439 2.83 15.39 -21.06
CA ALA A 439 1.86 16.11 -20.25
C ALA A 439 2.24 17.59 -20.07
N ILE A 440 3.52 17.90 -19.86
CA ILE A 440 4.06 19.27 -19.79
C ILE A 440 3.92 19.97 -21.14
N GLN A 441 4.27 19.29 -22.25
CA GLN A 441 4.11 19.82 -23.61
C GLN A 441 2.66 20.21 -23.91
N ALA A 442 1.70 19.38 -23.49
CA ALA A 442 0.28 19.64 -23.68
C ALA A 442 -0.23 20.91 -22.96
N LYS A 443 0.43 21.30 -21.86
CA LYS A 443 0.09 22.50 -21.07
C LYS A 443 0.88 23.75 -21.48
N THR A 444 2.02 23.56 -22.14
CA THR A 444 2.87 24.68 -22.56
C THR A 444 2.36 25.23 -23.89
N ARG A 445 2.16 26.56 -23.97
CA ARG A 445 1.66 27.20 -25.18
C ARG A 445 2.83 27.59 -26.12
N GLY A 446 2.71 27.21 -27.40
CA GLY A 446 3.67 27.49 -28.45
C GLY A 446 4.61 26.30 -28.75
N GLU A 447 4.80 26.05 -30.05
CA GLU A 447 5.72 25.02 -30.53
C GLU A 447 7.18 25.28 -30.11
N GLY A 448 7.93 24.22 -29.82
CA GLY A 448 9.36 24.27 -29.52
C GLY A 448 9.73 24.88 -28.16
N ARG A 449 8.76 25.14 -27.28
CA ARG A 449 9.04 25.72 -25.96
C ARG A 449 9.44 24.70 -24.89
N VAL A 450 9.26 23.42 -25.15
CA VAL A 450 9.67 22.32 -24.22
C VAL A 450 10.74 21.51 -24.90
N SER A 451 11.93 21.54 -24.33
CA SER A 451 13.07 20.72 -24.75
C SER A 451 13.31 19.60 -23.74
N TYR A 452 13.95 18.52 -24.18
CA TYR A 452 14.25 17.35 -23.35
C TYR A 452 15.71 16.92 -23.47
N ASP A 453 16.28 16.51 -22.34
CA ASP A 453 17.56 15.82 -22.24
C ASP A 453 17.43 14.66 -21.22
N ASP A 454 17.99 13.50 -21.51
CA ASP A 454 17.89 12.34 -20.65
C ASP A 454 18.68 12.45 -19.32
N GLY A 455 19.51 13.48 -19.20
CA GLY A 455 20.30 13.76 -18.00
C GLY A 455 21.52 12.87 -17.82
N THR A 456 21.85 12.01 -18.78
CA THR A 456 23.03 11.12 -18.70
C THR A 456 24.36 11.87 -18.79
N ASP A 457 24.36 13.06 -19.42
CA ASP A 457 25.48 14.01 -19.43
C ASP A 457 25.09 15.28 -18.66
N PRO A 458 25.52 15.45 -17.41
CA PRO A 458 25.17 16.62 -16.60
C PRO A 458 25.66 17.95 -17.18
N VAL A 459 26.71 17.96 -18.01
CA VAL A 459 27.22 19.19 -18.66
C VAL A 459 26.28 19.63 -19.78
N LYS A 460 25.86 18.69 -20.61
CA LYS A 460 24.91 18.91 -21.70
C LYS A 460 23.54 19.33 -21.16
N ALA A 461 23.07 18.66 -20.11
CA ALA A 461 21.82 18.97 -19.44
C ALA A 461 21.83 20.41 -18.84
N ALA A 462 22.93 20.81 -18.22
CA ALA A 462 23.12 22.16 -17.69
C ALA A 462 23.12 23.25 -18.80
N GLU A 463 23.73 22.96 -19.93
CA GLU A 463 23.71 23.92 -21.07
C GLU A 463 22.30 24.02 -21.66
N LEU A 464 21.52 22.94 -21.73
CA LEU A 464 20.11 23.01 -22.11
C LEU A 464 19.30 23.86 -21.13
N ALA A 465 19.49 23.63 -19.83
CA ALA A 465 18.80 24.35 -18.75
C ALA A 465 19.05 25.87 -18.78
N LYS A 466 20.28 26.29 -19.11
CA LYS A 466 20.72 27.69 -19.18
C LYS A 466 19.90 28.53 -20.18
N HIS A 467 19.37 27.90 -21.22
CA HIS A 467 18.62 28.57 -22.28
C HIS A 467 17.10 28.50 -22.10
N ALA A 468 16.60 27.93 -21.01
CA ALA A 468 15.19 27.85 -20.68
C ALA A 468 14.81 28.84 -19.56
N ASP A 469 13.55 29.30 -19.55
CA ASP A 469 13.02 30.10 -18.44
C ASP A 469 12.95 29.26 -17.16
N VAL A 470 12.68 27.93 -17.29
CA VAL A 470 12.57 26.99 -16.18
C VAL A 470 13.22 25.67 -16.55
N ALA A 471 13.96 25.06 -15.63
CA ALA A 471 14.44 23.69 -15.74
C ALA A 471 13.67 22.80 -14.77
N ILE A 472 13.19 21.64 -15.25
CA ILE A 472 12.53 20.63 -14.42
C ILE A 472 13.36 19.35 -14.50
N VAL A 473 13.95 18.97 -13.36
CA VAL A 473 14.74 17.72 -13.26
C VAL A 473 13.88 16.65 -12.63
N PHE A 474 13.66 15.58 -13.36
CA PHE A 474 13.08 14.34 -12.84
C PHE A 474 14.19 13.47 -12.27
N ALA A 475 14.08 13.12 -11.02
CA ALA A 475 15.02 12.28 -10.32
C ALA A 475 14.29 11.09 -9.67
N HIS A 476 14.93 9.94 -9.67
CA HIS A 476 14.29 8.70 -9.26
C HIS A 476 15.14 7.89 -8.30
N GLN A 477 14.43 7.07 -7.51
CA GLN A 477 15.04 6.03 -6.68
C GLN A 477 14.10 4.82 -6.68
N TRP A 478 14.56 3.75 -7.33
CA TRP A 478 13.81 2.49 -7.40
C TRP A 478 13.90 1.72 -6.10
N SER A 479 12.76 1.21 -5.62
CA SER A 479 12.63 0.33 -4.46
C SER A 479 11.89 -0.93 -4.87
N ALA A 480 12.25 -2.05 -4.25
CA ALA A 480 11.66 -3.33 -4.58
C ALA A 480 11.69 -4.29 -3.40
N GLU A 481 10.77 -5.22 -3.40
CA GLU A 481 10.80 -6.40 -2.55
C GLU A 481 12.14 -7.14 -2.69
N THR A 482 12.65 -7.71 -1.62
CA THR A 482 13.97 -8.37 -1.44
C THR A 482 15.20 -7.46 -1.40
N ILE A 483 15.06 -6.17 -1.64
CA ILE A 483 16.19 -5.25 -1.76
C ILE A 483 15.97 -4.05 -0.85
N ASP A 484 16.68 -4.00 0.29
CA ASP A 484 16.75 -2.77 1.07
C ASP A 484 17.66 -1.75 0.38
N ASN A 485 17.33 -0.47 0.55
CA ASN A 485 18.06 0.61 -0.07
C ASN A 485 19.43 0.81 0.59
N ALA A 486 20.47 0.26 -0.01
CA ALA A 486 21.82 0.27 0.55
C ALA A 486 22.56 1.62 0.41
N ASN A 487 22.04 2.55 -0.42
CA ASN A 487 22.75 3.78 -0.79
C ASN A 487 22.58 4.93 0.21
N ASP A 488 22.46 4.65 1.49
CA ASP A 488 22.38 5.65 2.56
C ASP A 488 21.38 6.79 2.29
N LEU A 489 20.27 6.48 1.58
CA LEU A 489 19.21 7.39 1.17
C LEU A 489 19.64 8.47 0.15
N LEU A 490 20.81 8.35 -0.46
CA LEU A 490 21.16 9.21 -1.61
C LEU A 490 20.45 8.75 -2.87
N LEU A 491 20.16 9.69 -3.77
CA LEU A 491 19.73 9.34 -5.13
C LEU A 491 20.82 8.52 -5.83
N PRO A 492 20.45 7.45 -6.53
CA PRO A 492 21.40 6.59 -7.22
C PRO A 492 22.09 7.33 -8.39
N ASP A 493 23.19 6.76 -8.87
CA ASP A 493 23.98 7.29 -9.98
C ASP A 493 24.48 8.71 -9.73
N ALA A 494 24.65 9.49 -10.77
CA ALA A 494 25.10 10.87 -10.68
C ALA A 494 23.96 11.90 -10.53
N GLN A 495 22.76 11.49 -10.11
CA GLN A 495 21.58 12.38 -10.08
C GLN A 495 21.75 13.59 -9.15
N ASN A 496 22.42 13.43 -8.01
CA ASN A 496 22.71 14.59 -7.15
C ASN A 496 23.62 15.62 -7.85
N GLU A 497 24.64 15.15 -8.59
CA GLU A 497 25.52 16.02 -9.40
C GLU A 497 24.74 16.68 -10.55
N LEU A 498 23.88 15.93 -11.25
CA LEU A 498 23.01 16.46 -12.30
C LEU A 498 22.18 17.64 -11.79
N ILE A 499 21.47 17.43 -10.66
CA ILE A 499 20.64 18.49 -10.06
C ILE A 499 21.47 19.71 -9.68
N GLU A 500 22.65 19.53 -9.10
CA GLU A 500 23.53 20.63 -8.71
C GLU A 500 24.03 21.43 -9.91
N ARG A 501 24.42 20.75 -11.00
CA ARG A 501 24.88 21.42 -12.23
C ARG A 501 23.77 22.16 -12.94
N VAL A 502 22.58 21.56 -13.04
CA VAL A 502 21.40 22.21 -13.62
C VAL A 502 20.99 23.41 -12.79
N ALA A 503 20.96 23.30 -11.46
CA ALA A 503 20.61 24.43 -10.57
C ALA A 503 21.64 25.56 -10.61
N ALA A 504 22.93 25.27 -10.84
CA ALA A 504 23.95 26.29 -11.04
C ALA A 504 23.80 27.02 -12.37
N ALA A 505 23.26 26.37 -13.41
CA ALA A 505 23.02 26.94 -14.72
C ALA A 505 21.68 27.69 -14.80
N ASN A 506 20.66 27.26 -14.06
CA ASN A 506 19.34 27.87 -14.06
C ASN A 506 18.78 27.99 -12.62
N PRO A 507 18.64 29.22 -12.06
CA PRO A 507 18.13 29.41 -10.71
C PRO A 507 16.65 29.07 -10.55
N HIS A 508 15.92 28.90 -11.65
CA HIS A 508 14.52 28.46 -11.67
C HIS A 508 14.40 26.95 -11.85
N THR A 509 15.32 26.21 -11.24
CA THR A 509 15.30 24.73 -11.26
C THR A 509 14.27 24.19 -10.28
N ILE A 510 13.42 23.30 -10.79
CA ILE A 510 12.42 22.51 -10.07
C ILE A 510 12.89 21.05 -10.10
N VAL A 511 12.77 20.33 -8.98
CA VAL A 511 13.03 18.89 -8.92
C VAL A 511 11.72 18.16 -8.68
N VAL A 512 11.45 17.14 -9.47
CA VAL A 512 10.36 16.19 -9.27
C VAL A 512 11.00 14.86 -8.91
N LEU A 513 10.68 14.35 -7.73
CA LEU A 513 11.18 13.10 -7.21
C LEU A 513 10.17 11.98 -7.46
N GLU A 514 10.62 10.89 -8.05
CA GLU A 514 9.90 9.63 -8.19
C GLU A 514 10.61 8.58 -7.33
N THR A 515 10.27 8.54 -6.03
CA THR A 515 10.98 7.71 -5.06
C THR A 515 10.05 6.79 -4.25
N GLY A 516 10.54 5.61 -3.91
CA GLY A 516 9.81 4.67 -3.05
C GLY A 516 10.08 4.85 -1.57
N ASN A 517 11.00 5.76 -1.22
CA ASN A 517 11.48 6.03 0.12
C ASN A 517 11.89 7.50 0.26
N PRO A 518 12.04 8.03 1.48
CA PRO A 518 12.70 9.30 1.71
C PRO A 518 14.13 9.31 1.14
N VAL A 519 14.54 10.44 0.57
CA VAL A 519 15.90 10.64 0.06
C VAL A 519 16.55 11.87 0.69
N LEU A 520 17.88 11.83 0.83
CA LEU A 520 18.68 12.99 1.21
C LEU A 520 18.80 13.96 0.03
N MET A 521 18.74 15.26 0.31
CA MET A 521 18.73 16.31 -0.72
C MET A 521 19.87 17.32 -0.48
N PRO A 522 21.14 16.98 -0.75
CA PRO A 522 22.27 17.89 -0.53
C PRO A 522 22.15 19.17 -1.36
N TRP A 523 21.43 19.12 -2.45
CA TRP A 523 21.15 20.22 -3.39
C TRP A 523 19.94 21.08 -3.03
N LEU A 524 19.19 20.75 -1.96
CA LEU A 524 17.90 21.40 -1.64
C LEU A 524 17.97 22.93 -1.57
N SER A 525 19.06 23.50 -1.04
CA SER A 525 19.23 24.96 -0.95
C SER A 525 19.38 25.64 -2.31
N LYS A 526 19.83 24.89 -3.35
CA LYS A 526 20.18 25.41 -4.69
C LYS A 526 19.00 25.45 -5.66
N VAL A 527 17.93 24.74 -5.41
CA VAL A 527 16.76 24.64 -6.30
C VAL A 527 15.61 25.51 -5.83
N SER A 528 14.72 25.93 -6.73
CA SER A 528 13.60 26.83 -6.42
C SER A 528 12.36 26.10 -5.91
N ALA A 529 12.09 24.87 -6.39
CA ALA A 529 10.97 24.07 -5.93
C ALA A 529 11.30 22.58 -5.93
N VAL A 530 10.59 21.82 -5.09
CA VAL A 530 10.71 20.35 -5.02
C VAL A 530 9.32 19.75 -4.83
N LEU A 531 8.97 18.78 -5.68
CA LEU A 531 7.80 17.92 -5.54
C LEU A 531 8.26 16.48 -5.27
N GLU A 532 7.59 15.82 -4.33
CA GLU A 532 7.66 14.38 -4.17
C GLU A 532 6.43 13.75 -4.81
N ALA A 533 6.62 13.01 -5.89
CA ALA A 533 5.55 12.38 -6.65
C ALA A 533 5.42 10.88 -6.32
N TRP A 534 6.35 10.31 -5.55
CA TRP A 534 6.41 8.89 -5.22
C TRP A 534 6.47 8.03 -6.49
N TYR A 535 5.76 6.89 -6.53
CA TYR A 535 5.45 6.18 -7.77
C TYR A 535 3.99 6.48 -8.12
N PRO A 536 3.74 7.35 -9.09
CA PRO A 536 2.42 7.98 -9.23
C PRO A 536 1.43 7.19 -10.10
N GLY A 537 1.83 5.99 -10.62
CA GLY A 537 0.93 5.08 -11.32
C GLY A 537 0.50 5.52 -12.72
N ALA A 538 -0.58 4.93 -13.23
CA ALA A 538 -1.01 4.96 -14.63
C ALA A 538 -1.23 6.36 -15.24
N LYS A 539 -1.46 7.39 -14.43
CA LYS A 539 -1.69 8.77 -14.83
C LYS A 539 -0.74 9.76 -14.14
N GLY A 540 0.40 9.27 -13.72
CA GLY A 540 1.37 10.05 -12.95
C GLY A 540 1.90 11.26 -13.68
N GLY A 541 2.21 11.17 -14.97
CA GLY A 541 2.71 12.29 -15.77
C GLY A 541 1.69 13.41 -15.88
N GLU A 542 0.41 13.09 -16.11
CA GLU A 542 -0.68 14.05 -16.14
C GLU A 542 -0.91 14.67 -14.76
N ALA A 543 -0.87 13.89 -13.69
CA ALA A 543 -1.02 14.37 -12.31
C ALA A 543 0.11 15.36 -11.94
N ILE A 544 1.37 15.01 -12.23
CA ILE A 544 2.53 15.88 -12.02
C ILE A 544 2.35 17.20 -12.79
N ALA A 545 1.97 17.14 -14.08
CA ALA A 545 1.76 18.32 -14.88
C ALA A 545 0.60 19.19 -14.34
N ASN A 546 -0.51 18.59 -13.87
CA ASN A 546 -1.64 19.31 -13.26
C ASN A 546 -1.21 20.08 -12.00
N VAL A 547 -0.36 19.47 -11.17
CA VAL A 547 0.20 20.15 -9.99
C VAL A 547 1.18 21.25 -10.41
N LEU A 548 2.12 20.99 -11.32
CA LEU A 548 3.09 21.97 -11.77
C LEU A 548 2.44 23.25 -12.32
N TYR A 549 1.35 23.12 -13.08
CA TYR A 549 0.63 24.26 -13.69
C TYR A 549 -0.50 24.83 -12.82
N GLY A 550 -0.77 24.20 -11.66
CA GLY A 550 -1.76 24.68 -10.70
C GLY A 550 -3.22 24.46 -11.12
N ASP A 551 -3.47 23.51 -12.04
CA ASP A 551 -4.83 23.00 -12.29
C ASP A 551 -5.31 22.22 -11.07
N VAL A 552 -4.38 21.58 -10.36
CA VAL A 552 -4.56 20.99 -9.06
C VAL A 552 -3.68 21.71 -8.03
N ASN A 553 -4.29 22.17 -6.94
CA ASN A 553 -3.55 22.70 -5.81
C ASN A 553 -2.97 21.54 -4.98
N PRO A 554 -1.63 21.45 -4.80
CA PRO A 554 -1.02 20.38 -4.04
C PRO A 554 -1.58 20.31 -2.62
N SER A 555 -1.94 19.09 -2.21
CA SER A 555 -2.57 18.86 -0.90
C SER A 555 -2.03 17.61 -0.20
N GLY A 556 -1.03 16.96 -0.78
CA GLY A 556 -0.33 15.85 -0.19
C GLY A 556 0.44 16.26 1.06
N ARG A 557 0.57 15.34 2.02
CA ARG A 557 1.35 15.48 3.24
C ARG A 557 2.20 14.25 3.44
N LEU A 558 3.44 14.42 3.88
CA LEU A 558 4.37 13.31 4.06
C LEU A 558 3.82 12.27 5.04
N PRO A 559 3.69 10.99 4.64
CA PRO A 559 3.32 9.89 5.52
C PRO A 559 4.54 9.31 6.25
N ILE A 560 5.74 9.81 5.94
CA ILE A 560 7.02 9.37 6.47
C ILE A 560 7.95 10.57 6.60
N THR A 561 8.76 10.58 7.67
CA THR A 561 9.75 11.64 7.93
C THR A 561 10.93 11.52 6.97
N PHE A 562 11.37 12.63 6.39
CA PHE A 562 12.60 12.72 5.60
C PHE A 562 13.77 13.11 6.52
N PRO A 563 14.77 12.26 6.72
CA PRO A 563 15.92 12.57 7.56
C PRO A 563 16.83 13.63 6.90
N ALA A 564 17.49 14.44 7.72
CA ALA A 564 18.54 15.31 7.23
C ALA A 564 19.88 14.58 7.05
N SER A 565 20.05 13.43 7.74
CA SER A 565 21.21 12.55 7.67
C SER A 565 20.83 11.17 8.14
N VAL A 566 21.49 10.13 7.61
CA VAL A 566 21.36 8.75 8.08
C VAL A 566 21.75 8.57 9.55
N THR A 567 22.56 9.47 10.10
CA THR A 567 22.94 9.46 11.53
C THR A 567 21.77 9.76 12.47
N GLN A 568 20.64 10.27 11.94
CA GLN A 568 19.43 10.50 12.73
C GLN A 568 18.58 9.23 12.91
N LEU A 569 18.86 8.19 12.14
CA LEU A 569 18.08 6.95 12.18
C LEU A 569 18.38 6.14 13.45
N PRO A 570 17.40 5.41 14.00
CA PRO A 570 17.60 4.57 15.19
C PRO A 570 18.63 3.46 14.96
N ARG A 571 18.74 2.95 13.74
CA ARG A 571 19.71 1.93 13.32
C ARG A 571 20.64 2.52 12.26
N GLN A 572 21.94 2.35 12.43
CA GLN A 572 22.93 2.96 11.52
C GLN A 572 23.03 2.22 10.17
N LYS A 573 22.61 0.96 10.12
CA LYS A 573 22.62 0.13 8.90
C LYS A 573 21.42 -0.82 8.90
N VAL A 574 20.99 -1.23 7.73
CA VAL A 574 20.21 -2.43 7.51
C VAL A 574 21.19 -3.54 7.14
N ALA A 575 21.14 -4.66 7.84
CA ALA A 575 22.07 -5.75 7.64
C ALA A 575 21.33 -7.09 7.65
N PRO A 576 21.88 -8.11 6.96
CA PRO A 576 21.30 -9.46 6.95
C PRO A 576 21.62 -10.24 8.23
N ASP A 577 21.52 -9.56 9.37
CA ASP A 577 21.78 -10.13 10.69
C ASP A 577 20.68 -11.15 11.06
N ALA A 578 20.98 -12.04 12.00
CA ALA A 578 20.02 -13.04 12.48
C ALA A 578 18.91 -12.42 13.35
N ALA A 579 19.11 -11.21 13.87
CA ALA A 579 18.15 -10.48 14.67
C ALA A 579 18.28 -8.97 14.47
N VAL A 580 17.16 -8.27 14.55
CA VAL A 580 17.08 -6.82 14.62
C VAL A 580 16.42 -6.41 15.93
N ASP A 581 17.02 -5.43 16.63
CA ASP A 581 16.47 -4.91 17.88
C ASP A 581 15.58 -3.69 17.63
N TYR A 582 14.28 -3.91 17.61
CA TYR A 582 13.27 -2.86 17.53
C TYR A 582 12.93 -2.22 18.88
N ASN A 583 13.55 -2.67 20.00
CA ASN A 583 13.42 -1.97 21.28
C ASN A 583 14.16 -0.64 21.30
N ILE A 584 15.10 -0.42 20.39
CA ILE A 584 15.84 0.85 20.26
C ILE A 584 14.87 2.03 20.08
N ASP A 585 13.97 1.92 19.13
CA ASP A 585 12.90 2.90 18.88
C ASP A 585 11.59 2.52 19.59
N GLY A 586 11.33 1.24 19.82
CA GLY A 586 10.14 0.74 20.50
C GLY A 586 8.85 1.24 19.85
N ALA A 587 7.98 1.88 20.61
CA ALA A 587 6.78 2.55 20.11
C ALA A 587 7.05 3.91 19.44
N SER A 588 8.30 4.41 19.50
CA SER A 588 8.67 5.73 18.98
C SER A 588 9.11 5.66 17.52
N VAL A 589 8.31 5.06 16.64
CA VAL A 589 8.59 4.95 15.19
C VAL A 589 8.51 6.32 14.53
N GLY A 590 9.38 6.58 13.54
CA GLY A 590 9.34 7.75 12.68
C GLY A 590 9.43 9.08 13.43
N TYR A 591 8.54 10.03 13.16
CA TYR A 591 8.53 11.37 13.77
C TYR A 591 8.60 11.34 15.31
N LYS A 592 8.07 10.29 15.95
CA LYS A 592 8.14 10.13 17.40
C LYS A 592 9.57 9.92 17.87
N TRP A 593 10.41 9.22 17.11
CA TRP A 593 11.83 9.07 17.37
C TRP A 593 12.56 10.41 17.29
N TYR A 594 12.30 11.22 16.25
CA TYR A 594 12.90 12.54 16.10
C TYR A 594 12.52 13.48 17.25
N GLU A 595 11.26 13.50 17.66
CA GLU A 595 10.80 14.31 18.78
C GLU A 595 11.43 13.86 20.10
N LYS A 596 11.43 12.54 20.41
CA LYS A 596 12.04 11.95 21.60
C LYS A 596 13.53 12.30 21.73
N ASN A 597 14.25 12.31 20.62
CA ASN A 597 15.68 12.59 20.56
C ASN A 597 16.00 14.07 20.26
N ARG A 598 14.99 14.93 20.14
CA ARG A 598 15.14 16.36 19.82
C ARG A 598 15.93 16.61 18.54
N GLN A 599 15.74 15.76 17.55
CA GLN A 599 16.35 15.85 16.24
C GLN A 599 15.44 16.63 15.28
N VAL A 600 16.04 17.43 14.42
CA VAL A 600 15.32 18.17 13.37
C VAL A 600 15.48 17.42 12.04
N PRO A 601 14.42 16.82 11.50
CA PRO A 601 14.49 16.17 10.19
C PRO A 601 14.60 17.20 9.05
N LEU A 602 14.90 16.71 7.84
CA LEU A 602 14.86 17.54 6.63
C LEU A 602 13.43 18.02 6.35
N PHE A 603 12.46 17.09 6.37
CA PHE A 603 11.04 17.37 6.35
C PHE A 603 10.31 16.46 7.36
N PRO A 604 9.47 17.02 8.24
CA PRO A 604 8.77 16.22 9.24
C PRO A 604 7.57 15.50 8.66
N PHE A 605 7.15 14.43 9.33
CA PHE A 605 5.86 13.78 9.11
C PHE A 605 4.71 14.78 9.07
N GLY A 606 3.76 14.58 8.15
CA GLY A 606 2.61 15.45 7.96
C GLY A 606 2.90 16.73 7.17
N PHE A 607 4.16 17.03 6.82
CA PHE A 607 4.55 18.22 6.09
C PHE A 607 4.13 18.17 4.63
N GLY A 608 3.74 19.34 4.10
CA GLY A 608 3.48 19.58 2.68
C GLY A 608 2.95 21.01 2.49
N LEU A 609 3.37 21.67 1.42
CA LEU A 609 2.96 23.03 1.06
C LEU A 609 1.72 23.00 0.16
N SER A 610 1.07 24.15 0.05
CA SER A 610 -0.08 24.39 -0.82
C SER A 610 0.10 25.72 -1.57
N TYR A 611 -0.57 25.90 -2.71
CA TYR A 611 -0.69 27.19 -3.39
C TYR A 611 -1.69 28.13 -2.70
N SER A 612 -2.39 27.64 -1.67
CA SER A 612 -3.25 28.44 -0.82
C SER A 612 -2.72 28.50 0.60
N THR A 613 -3.36 29.29 1.46
CA THR A 613 -3.05 29.40 2.88
C THR A 613 -4.29 29.06 3.71
N PHE A 614 -4.08 28.46 4.88
CA PHE A 614 -5.15 28.04 5.76
C PHE A 614 -4.93 28.59 7.18
N ALA A 615 -6.03 28.86 7.90
CA ALA A 615 -5.99 29.36 9.26
C ALA A 615 -6.90 28.52 10.15
N TYR A 616 -6.42 28.21 11.36
CA TYR A 616 -7.12 27.47 12.39
C TYR A 616 -7.54 28.44 13.49
N SER A 617 -8.81 28.43 13.89
CA SER A 617 -9.35 29.27 14.94
C SER A 617 -10.42 28.57 15.75
N ASN A 618 -10.85 29.20 16.87
CA ASN A 618 -11.96 28.72 17.72
C ASN A 618 -11.81 27.26 18.19
N ALA A 619 -10.57 26.83 18.44
CA ALA A 619 -10.28 25.47 18.82
C ALA A 619 -10.81 25.13 20.22
N ASN A 620 -11.44 23.97 20.36
CA ASN A 620 -11.98 23.47 21.62
C ASN A 620 -11.75 21.96 21.72
N VAL A 621 -11.56 21.48 22.94
CA VAL A 621 -11.38 20.06 23.27
C VAL A 621 -12.40 19.68 24.33
N LYS A 622 -13.12 18.59 24.09
CA LYS A 622 -14.06 18.00 25.02
C LYS A 622 -13.77 16.52 25.21
N GLU A 623 -13.88 16.06 26.45
CA GLU A 623 -13.95 14.65 26.74
C GLU A 623 -15.28 14.09 26.23
N ASN A 624 -15.24 12.94 25.59
CA ASN A 624 -16.40 12.16 25.17
C ASN A 624 -16.34 10.77 25.84
N HIS A 625 -17.32 9.91 25.54
CA HIS A 625 -17.41 8.57 26.14
C HIS A 625 -16.13 7.75 25.92
N ASP A 626 -15.53 7.83 24.75
CA ASP A 626 -14.42 6.95 24.33
C ASP A 626 -13.03 7.63 24.39
N GLY A 627 -12.98 8.96 24.41
CA GLY A 627 -11.72 9.68 24.37
C GLY A 627 -11.89 11.19 24.38
N LEU A 628 -11.38 11.85 23.36
CA LEU A 628 -11.48 13.31 23.19
C LEU A 628 -12.04 13.63 21.80
N THR A 629 -12.90 14.64 21.75
CA THR A 629 -13.31 15.30 20.49
C THR A 629 -12.66 16.67 20.43
N VAL A 630 -11.94 16.94 19.33
CA VAL A 630 -11.29 18.22 19.03
C VAL A 630 -12.07 18.90 17.92
N THR A 631 -12.52 20.14 18.18
CA THR A 631 -13.24 20.95 17.19
C THR A 631 -12.54 22.28 16.99
N PHE A 632 -12.55 22.79 15.76
CA PHE A 632 -12.01 24.09 15.39
C PHE A 632 -12.63 24.57 14.09
N ASP A 633 -12.49 25.85 13.80
CA ASP A 633 -12.83 26.42 12.49
C ASP A 633 -11.56 26.43 11.63
N LEU A 634 -11.70 25.93 10.39
CA LEU A 634 -10.65 25.91 9.36
C LEU A 634 -11.09 26.80 8.21
N ALA A 635 -10.27 27.81 7.92
CA ALA A 635 -10.51 28.78 6.85
C ALA A 635 -9.44 28.68 5.77
N ASN A 636 -9.86 28.70 4.51
CA ASN A 636 -8.96 28.94 3.38
C ASN A 636 -8.79 30.46 3.22
N THR A 637 -7.66 30.98 3.64
CA THR A 637 -7.35 32.42 3.59
C THR A 637 -6.64 32.86 2.31
N GLY A 638 -6.36 31.92 1.41
CA GLY A 638 -5.74 32.21 0.12
C GLY A 638 -6.75 32.48 -0.99
N SER A 639 -6.24 32.72 -2.19
CA SER A 639 -7.01 33.06 -3.38
C SER A 639 -7.39 31.89 -4.28
N ARG A 640 -7.00 30.66 -3.92
CA ARG A 640 -7.27 29.43 -4.69
C ARG A 640 -8.04 28.43 -3.84
N ASN A 641 -8.91 27.68 -4.48
CA ASN A 641 -9.49 26.49 -3.83
C ASN A 641 -8.37 25.53 -3.42
N GLY A 642 -8.55 24.81 -2.33
CA GLY A 642 -7.52 23.89 -1.88
C GLY A 642 -8.02 22.96 -0.79
N LYS A 643 -7.31 21.84 -0.65
CA LYS A 643 -7.56 20.86 0.39
C LYS A 643 -6.50 20.99 1.48
N GLU A 644 -6.93 20.99 2.72
CA GLU A 644 -6.04 21.00 3.89
C GLU A 644 -6.20 19.71 4.67
N VAL A 645 -5.09 19.18 5.19
CA VAL A 645 -5.07 18.06 6.12
C VAL A 645 -4.96 18.60 7.55
N ALA A 646 -6.08 18.70 8.21
CA ALA A 646 -6.13 19.08 9.61
C ALA A 646 -5.62 17.93 10.49
N GLN A 647 -4.54 18.15 11.24
CA GLN A 647 -3.88 17.16 12.07
C GLN A 647 -4.05 17.52 13.55
N VAL A 648 -4.40 16.53 14.36
CA VAL A 648 -4.49 16.63 15.83
C VAL A 648 -3.42 15.75 16.44
N TYR A 649 -2.62 16.30 17.33
CA TYR A 649 -1.59 15.57 18.08
C TYR A 649 -1.91 15.60 19.57
N VAL A 650 -1.52 14.54 20.28
CA VAL A 650 -1.74 14.41 21.71
C VAL A 650 -0.42 14.11 22.43
N GLY A 651 -0.17 14.84 23.52
CA GLY A 651 0.89 14.58 24.47
C GLY A 651 0.33 13.92 25.72
N LEU A 652 0.90 12.79 26.11
CA LEU A 652 0.52 12.06 27.33
C LEU A 652 0.98 12.81 28.59
N PRO A 653 0.41 12.51 29.78
CA PRO A 653 0.92 13.02 31.06
C PRO A 653 2.36 12.58 31.24
N SER A 654 3.27 13.52 31.12
CA SER A 654 4.65 13.16 30.91
C SER A 654 5.47 13.07 32.18
N LYS A 655 6.23 11.99 32.28
CA LYS A 655 7.63 12.04 32.77
C LYS A 655 8.44 12.44 31.53
N ALA A 656 9.40 13.35 31.66
CA ALA A 656 10.15 13.97 30.57
C ALA A 656 10.44 13.08 29.36
N ASN A 657 10.28 13.65 28.12
CA ASN A 657 10.61 13.09 26.80
C ASN A 657 9.63 12.04 26.17
N GLU A 658 8.36 12.00 26.58
CA GLU A 658 7.37 11.24 25.83
C GLU A 658 6.99 12.00 24.55
N PRO A 659 7.14 11.43 23.37
CA PRO A 659 6.78 12.10 22.12
C PRO A 659 5.28 12.24 21.97
N ARG A 660 4.85 13.28 21.27
CA ARG A 660 3.46 13.44 20.85
C ARG A 660 3.09 12.34 19.85
N ARG A 661 1.80 12.02 19.80
CA ARG A 661 1.21 11.02 18.90
C ARG A 661 0.17 11.70 18.03
N LEU A 662 0.10 11.31 16.75
CA LEU A 662 -1.03 11.68 15.91
C LEU A 662 -2.30 11.09 16.52
N GLY A 663 -3.21 11.93 17.00
CA GLY A 663 -4.46 11.52 17.64
C GLY A 663 -5.63 11.42 16.68
N GLY A 664 -5.56 12.16 15.56
CA GLY A 664 -6.59 12.15 14.54
C GLY A 664 -6.25 13.10 13.38
N PHE A 665 -6.90 12.91 12.25
CA PHE A 665 -6.74 13.77 11.09
C PHE A 665 -8.02 13.83 10.25
N LYS A 666 -8.14 14.88 9.44
CA LYS A 666 -9.23 15.03 8.48
C LYS A 666 -8.79 15.88 7.29
N LYS A 667 -8.96 15.35 6.08
CA LYS A 667 -8.79 16.15 4.86
C LYS A 667 -10.07 16.95 4.58
N VAL A 668 -9.92 18.24 4.32
CA VAL A 668 -11.05 19.19 4.15
C VAL A 668 -10.85 19.96 2.87
N ASP A 669 -11.83 19.95 1.98
CA ASP A 669 -11.84 20.75 0.74
C ASP A 669 -12.52 22.09 0.98
N LEU A 670 -11.85 23.19 0.64
CA LEU A 670 -12.32 24.54 0.89
C LEU A 670 -12.13 25.45 -0.33
N LYS A 671 -13.19 26.12 -0.71
CA LYS A 671 -13.08 27.22 -1.70
C LYS A 671 -12.28 28.38 -1.11
N ALA A 672 -11.73 29.23 -1.99
CA ALA A 672 -11.07 30.46 -1.57
C ALA A 672 -12.01 31.32 -0.70
N GLY A 673 -11.56 31.72 0.49
CA GLY A 673 -12.35 32.48 1.46
C GLY A 673 -13.37 31.66 2.28
N GLU A 674 -13.50 30.36 2.04
CA GLU A 674 -14.44 29.51 2.77
C GLU A 674 -13.90 29.14 4.16
N THR A 675 -14.80 29.08 5.12
CA THR A 675 -14.54 28.60 6.48
C THR A 675 -15.53 27.49 6.83
N THR A 676 -15.03 26.42 7.41
CA THR A 676 -15.85 25.29 7.89
C THR A 676 -15.45 24.87 9.29
N LYS A 677 -16.39 24.28 10.01
CA LYS A 677 -16.13 23.66 11.31
C LYS A 677 -15.66 22.23 11.13
N VAL A 678 -14.50 21.93 11.70
CA VAL A 678 -13.90 20.58 11.70
C VAL A 678 -14.09 19.96 13.06
N SER A 679 -14.44 18.67 13.06
CA SER A 679 -14.49 17.82 14.26
C SER A 679 -13.65 16.57 14.00
N ILE A 680 -12.77 16.24 14.95
CA ILE A 680 -11.88 15.08 14.92
C ILE A 680 -11.98 14.38 16.28
N ASP A 681 -12.35 13.11 16.25
CA ASP A 681 -12.30 12.26 17.43
C ASP A 681 -10.91 11.61 17.53
N VAL A 682 -10.35 11.65 18.74
CA VAL A 682 -9.06 11.05 19.05
C VAL A 682 -9.28 9.59 19.43
N ASP A 683 -8.58 8.68 18.76
CA ASP A 683 -8.59 7.26 19.12
C ASP A 683 -8.08 7.09 20.57
N PRO A 684 -8.87 6.48 21.46
CA PRO A 684 -8.53 6.42 22.89
C PRO A 684 -7.22 5.65 23.18
N ARG A 685 -6.82 4.73 22.32
CA ARG A 685 -5.54 4.01 22.43
C ARG A 685 -4.34 4.95 22.29
N LEU A 686 -4.48 6.04 21.57
CA LEU A 686 -3.44 7.06 21.42
C LEU A 686 -3.30 7.96 22.66
N LEU A 687 -4.29 7.91 23.56
CA LEU A 687 -4.24 8.50 24.92
C LEU A 687 -3.73 7.50 25.97
N ALA A 688 -3.48 6.25 25.60
CA ALA A 688 -3.15 5.15 26.49
C ALA A 688 -1.76 4.60 26.25
N LYS A 689 -1.27 3.80 27.19
CA LYS A 689 -0.14 2.88 27.03
C LYS A 689 -0.65 1.45 27.23
N PHE A 690 -0.08 0.52 26.51
CA PHE A 690 -0.40 -0.88 26.71
C PHE A 690 0.37 -1.43 27.93
N ASP A 691 -0.31 -2.18 28.77
CA ASP A 691 0.27 -2.79 29.97
C ASP A 691 0.27 -4.32 29.81
N ASN A 692 1.46 -4.90 29.63
CA ASN A 692 1.64 -6.35 29.45
C ASN A 692 1.14 -7.17 30.66
N GLN A 693 1.15 -6.61 31.88
CA GLN A 693 0.76 -7.36 33.09
C GLN A 693 -0.76 -7.49 33.20
N SER A 694 -1.48 -6.39 32.98
CA SER A 694 -2.94 -6.40 33.02
C SER A 694 -3.57 -6.74 31.68
N HIS A 695 -2.76 -6.84 30.62
CA HIS A 695 -3.19 -7.10 29.25
C HIS A 695 -4.27 -6.11 28.77
N THR A 696 -4.09 -4.81 29.06
CA THR A 696 -5.05 -3.75 28.73
C THR A 696 -4.36 -2.47 28.30
N TRP A 697 -5.05 -1.65 27.53
CA TRP A 697 -4.67 -0.25 27.34
C TRP A 697 -5.01 0.56 28.57
N ARG A 698 -4.07 1.36 29.07
CA ARG A 698 -4.25 2.21 30.25
C ARG A 698 -4.13 3.68 29.91
N ILE A 699 -5.22 4.42 30.03
CA ILE A 699 -5.22 5.88 30.12
C ILE A 699 -4.84 6.21 31.55
N GLN A 700 -3.72 6.91 31.75
CA GLN A 700 -3.24 7.32 33.08
C GLN A 700 -3.98 8.56 33.56
N GLU A 701 -4.20 8.68 34.87
CA GLU A 701 -4.66 9.95 35.44
C GLU A 701 -3.59 11.01 35.21
N GLY A 702 -3.98 12.17 34.70
CA GLY A 702 -3.06 13.28 34.50
C GLY A 702 -3.52 14.31 33.48
N THR A 703 -2.61 15.25 33.23
CA THR A 703 -2.87 16.33 32.25
C THR A 703 -2.31 15.94 30.88
N TYR A 704 -3.21 15.87 29.92
CA TYR A 704 -2.93 15.63 28.49
C TYR A 704 -2.86 16.95 27.75
N SER A 705 -1.94 17.06 26.84
CA SER A 705 -1.80 18.24 25.95
C SER A 705 -2.35 17.92 24.57
N VAL A 706 -3.22 18.77 24.06
CA VAL A 706 -3.83 18.60 22.72
C VAL A 706 -3.37 19.73 21.80
N TYR A 707 -2.92 19.37 20.61
CA TYR A 707 -2.37 20.27 19.62
C TYR A 707 -3.11 20.12 18.30
N THR A 708 -3.20 21.21 17.52
CA THR A 708 -3.48 21.14 16.08
C THR A 708 -2.29 21.66 15.31
N GLY A 709 -2.13 21.18 14.08
CA GLY A 709 -1.03 21.64 13.24
C GLY A 709 -1.12 21.17 11.81
N THR A 710 -0.10 21.56 11.06
CA THR A 710 0.10 21.23 9.65
C THR A 710 1.15 20.13 9.45
N SER A 711 1.87 19.78 10.52
CA SER A 711 2.85 18.68 10.55
C SER A 711 3.22 18.34 12.00
N ALA A 712 3.97 17.27 12.23
CA ALA A 712 4.47 16.88 13.55
C ALA A 712 5.38 17.95 14.19
N SER A 713 6.05 18.79 13.39
CA SER A 713 6.93 19.86 13.89
C SER A 713 6.27 21.24 13.92
N ASP A 714 5.16 21.43 13.20
CA ASP A 714 4.40 22.70 13.18
C ASP A 714 3.04 22.49 13.84
N VAL A 715 3.04 22.52 15.17
CA VAL A 715 1.86 22.33 16.00
C VAL A 715 1.69 23.45 17.01
N LYS A 716 0.42 23.78 17.26
CA LYS A 716 0.04 24.76 18.29
C LYS A 716 -0.75 24.05 19.38
N LEU A 717 -0.32 24.28 20.65
CA LEU A 717 -1.11 23.82 21.80
C LEU A 717 -2.47 24.50 21.81
N ILE A 718 -3.54 23.69 21.79
CA ILE A 718 -4.93 24.19 21.91
C ILE A 718 -5.34 24.23 23.37
N ARG A 719 -5.14 23.10 24.08
CA ARG A 719 -5.64 22.91 25.43
C ARG A 719 -4.87 21.83 26.17
N SER A 720 -4.74 22.03 27.47
CA SER A 720 -4.45 20.96 28.42
C SER A 720 -5.73 20.50 29.08
N ILE A 721 -5.95 19.18 29.13
CA ILE A 721 -7.15 18.56 29.70
C ILE A 721 -6.75 17.48 30.70
N LYS A 722 -7.41 17.45 31.86
CA LYS A 722 -7.17 16.41 32.87
C LYS A 722 -8.11 15.24 32.59
N LEU A 723 -7.53 14.05 32.42
CA LEU A 723 -8.29 12.81 32.29
C LEU A 723 -8.12 11.96 33.54
N SER A 724 -9.14 11.21 33.90
CA SER A 724 -9.10 10.20 34.95
C SER A 724 -8.51 8.88 34.42
N ALA A 725 -7.93 8.10 35.32
CA ALA A 725 -7.43 6.77 34.98
C ALA A 725 -8.58 5.86 34.52
N ARG A 726 -8.34 5.13 33.41
CA ARG A 726 -9.26 4.10 32.93
C ARG A 726 -8.51 3.06 32.09
N SER A 727 -9.08 1.87 32.00
CA SER A 727 -8.57 0.79 31.14
C SER A 727 -9.50 0.58 29.96
N LEU A 728 -8.89 0.20 28.79
CA LEU A 728 -9.62 -0.20 27.60
C LEU A 728 -9.24 -1.67 27.29
N ALA A 729 -10.10 -2.37 26.60
CA ALA A 729 -9.83 -3.73 26.13
C ALA A 729 -8.58 -3.76 25.22
N PRO A 730 -7.88 -4.90 25.19
CA PRO A 730 -6.66 -5.07 24.39
C PRO A 730 -6.88 -5.01 22.86
#